data_a7893441c551d45ef5602457c5cb878e
#
_entry.id   a7893441c551d45ef5602457c5cb878e
#
_cell.length_a   1.000
_cell.length_b   1.000
_cell.length_c   1.000
_cell.angle_alpha   90.00
_cell.angle_beta   90.00
_cell.angle_gamma   90.00
#
_symmetry.space_group_name_H-M   'P 1'
#
loop_
_entity.id
_entity.type
_entity.pdbx_description
1 polymer ?
#
loop_
_entity_poly.entity_id
_entity_poly.type
_entity_poly.pdbx_seq_one_letter_code
_entity_poly.pdbx_strand_id
1 'polypeptide(L)'
;MAEGEKLIPINIEDEMKSAYIDYSMSVIVSRALPDVRDGLKPVHRRVLYGMHELGIRSTTAYKKSARIVGEVLGKYHPHGDTSVYDTMVRMAQEWSLRYLLVDGQGNFGSVDGDSPAAMRYTEARMRKMSEDLLADIDKDTVDHQLNFDDTLKEPTVLPTRVPNLLINGASGIAVGMATNMPPHNLTEVINGTIGYIDNADITIDELMQHIKAPDFPTGGTIYGYDGVKEAFHTGRGRVVLRAKANIEEVNGRECIIVNEIPYQVNKAEMIRKTAELINDKKIEGISNIRDESDRKGMRIVYILKRDAIPNIVLNKLFKYTQLQSSFSVNNIALVKGRPEMLNLKDLIHHFVEHRHDVVIRRTQFELRKAEERAHILEGLIIASDNIDEVIALIRSSSNADEARNKLIEKFELTEIQAKAIVEMRLRQLTGLEQDKLRGEYDELVKTIADLKDILDKKDRRMSIIKEELEKIKEKYGDERRSNIEYAGGNFSIEDMIPNEKVVITISHAGYIKRTPLAEYKTQNRGGVGQKATTTRNEDFLEHLFVGTNHQYMLFFTQKGKCFWMRVYEIPEGSKTSKGRAIQNLINIEQDDKVKAFINTQDLKDEEYINNHYVIMATKQGQVKKTSLEQYSRPRANGINAITVKDGDELLEAKLTNGESEILLALRSGKSIRFEESKTRPMGRNASGVRGITLGGPNDEVIGMVSVNDASTDILVVSENGYGKRSSLDDYRITNRGGKGVKTISITDKTGDLVAIKNVSDENDLMIINKSGIAIRMSVESLRVVGRATQGVKLINLKGDDQIAAVAKVMKEEDTIEENEGATDASTDGTNIE
;
A
#
# COMPACT_ATOMS: atom_id res chain seq x y z
N MET A 1 38.66 3.33 67.32
CA MET A 1 37.65 4.22 66.72
C MET A 1 38.14 5.65 66.99
N ALA A 2 38.31 6.45 65.94
CA ALA A 2 38.75 7.84 66.09
C ALA A 2 37.63 8.65 66.77
N GLU A 3 37.95 9.54 67.75
CA GLU A 3 36.98 10.42 68.42
C GLU A 3 36.28 11.29 67.35
N GLY A 4 34.96 11.05 67.15
CA GLY A 4 34.12 11.76 66.16
C GLY A 4 33.52 10.92 65.04
N GLU A 5 33.82 9.64 64.93
CA GLU A 5 33.20 8.75 63.95
C GLU A 5 31.72 8.50 64.27
N LYS A 6 30.84 8.99 63.44
CA LYS A 6 29.38 8.73 63.47
C LYS A 6 29.07 7.50 62.67
N LEU A 7 28.87 6.35 63.32
CA LEU A 7 28.41 5.15 62.69
C LEU A 7 26.90 5.28 62.33
N ILE A 8 26.57 5.28 61.07
CA ILE A 8 25.18 5.22 60.57
C ILE A 8 24.93 3.79 60.15
N PRO A 9 24.08 3.04 60.85
CA PRO A 9 23.74 1.69 60.41
C PRO A 9 22.87 1.77 59.14
N ILE A 10 23.35 1.19 58.06
CA ILE A 10 22.60 1.10 56.79
C ILE A 10 22.19 -0.38 56.61
N ASN A 11 20.91 -0.60 56.46
CA ASN A 11 20.40 -1.93 56.12
C ASN A 11 20.72 -2.23 54.65
N ILE A 12 21.47 -3.29 54.40
CA ILE A 12 21.88 -3.67 53.03
C ILE A 12 20.68 -3.96 52.11
N GLU A 13 19.57 -4.47 52.68
CA GLU A 13 18.36 -4.73 51.88
C GLU A 13 17.71 -3.43 51.36
N ASP A 14 17.67 -2.38 52.20
CA ASP A 14 17.08 -1.09 51.87
C ASP A 14 17.98 -0.34 50.88
N GLU A 15 19.29 -0.39 51.06
CA GLU A 15 20.27 0.19 50.14
C GLU A 15 20.23 -0.49 48.79
N MET A 16 20.18 -1.83 48.75
CA MET A 16 20.04 -2.59 47.49
C MET A 16 18.73 -2.28 46.78
N LYS A 17 17.60 -2.18 47.47
CA LYS A 17 16.31 -1.83 46.88
C LYS A 17 16.37 -0.43 46.29
N SER A 18 16.87 0.54 46.99
CA SER A 18 17.02 1.93 46.51
C SER A 18 17.92 1.99 45.29
N ALA A 19 19.13 1.44 45.38
CA ALA A 19 20.09 1.41 44.28
C ALA A 19 19.54 0.66 43.04
N TYR A 20 18.79 -0.44 43.23
CA TYR A 20 18.16 -1.18 42.11
C TYR A 20 17.03 -0.40 41.48
N ILE A 21 16.22 0.32 42.24
CA ILE A 21 15.17 1.20 41.73
C ILE A 21 15.78 2.33 40.89
N ASP A 22 16.81 3.00 41.42
CA ASP A 22 17.50 4.11 40.74
C ASP A 22 18.15 3.64 39.45
N TYR A 23 18.84 2.48 39.47
CA TYR A 23 19.40 1.85 38.30
C TYR A 23 18.31 1.51 37.26
N SER A 24 17.21 0.89 37.70
CA SER A 24 16.11 0.49 36.86
C SER A 24 15.46 1.70 36.16
N MET A 25 15.20 2.77 36.91
CA MET A 25 14.67 4.02 36.37
C MET A 25 15.62 4.64 35.36
N SER A 26 16.93 4.68 35.66
CA SER A 26 17.94 5.17 34.74
C SER A 26 17.97 4.36 33.42
N VAL A 27 17.93 3.03 33.51
CA VAL A 27 17.93 2.16 32.32
C VAL A 27 16.65 2.34 31.49
N ILE A 28 15.49 2.49 32.12
CA ILE A 28 14.22 2.69 31.45
C ILE A 28 14.19 4.05 30.75
N VAL A 29 14.45 5.13 31.47
CA VAL A 29 14.24 6.50 30.96
C VAL A 29 15.41 6.99 30.09
N SER A 30 16.66 6.65 30.52
CA SER A 30 17.86 7.28 29.94
C SER A 30 18.69 6.36 29.04
N ARG A 31 18.23 5.12 28.72
CA ARG A 31 19.03 4.19 27.93
C ARG A 31 18.25 3.38 26.91
N ALA A 32 17.22 2.59 27.36
CA ALA A 32 16.69 1.50 26.56
C ALA A 32 15.48 1.88 25.70
N LEU A 33 14.63 2.78 26.20
CA LEU A 33 13.37 3.13 25.54
C LEU A 33 13.50 4.41 24.70
N PRO A 34 12.83 4.47 23.53
CA PRO A 34 12.75 5.68 22.71
C PRO A 34 11.73 6.66 23.30
N ASP A 35 11.95 7.96 23.07
CA ASP A 35 10.89 8.97 23.28
C ASP A 35 9.86 8.87 22.15
N VAL A 36 8.57 8.94 22.50
CA VAL A 36 7.48 8.80 21.52
C VAL A 36 7.49 9.89 20.46
N ARG A 37 7.99 11.08 20.79
CA ARG A 37 7.97 12.28 19.95
C ARG A 37 8.96 12.18 18.78
N ASP A 38 10.22 11.83 19.06
CA ASP A 38 11.28 11.75 18.03
C ASP A 38 11.73 10.33 17.68
N GLY A 39 11.26 9.33 18.42
CA GLY A 39 11.58 7.93 18.17
C GLY A 39 13.04 7.55 18.48
N LEU A 40 13.76 8.39 19.17
CA LEU A 40 15.19 8.21 19.43
C LEU A 40 15.46 7.83 20.88
N LYS A 41 16.42 6.95 21.07
CA LYS A 41 17.06 6.76 22.37
C LYS A 41 18.06 7.88 22.62
N PRO A 42 18.43 8.16 23.88
CA PRO A 42 19.38 9.21 24.18
C PRO A 42 20.69 9.14 23.38
N VAL A 43 21.25 7.93 23.19
CA VAL A 43 22.49 7.76 22.43
C VAL A 43 22.33 8.13 20.95
N HIS A 44 21.21 7.76 20.30
CA HIS A 44 20.94 8.14 18.92
C HIS A 44 20.82 9.67 18.78
N ARG A 45 20.07 10.30 19.68
CA ARG A 45 19.88 11.75 19.71
C ARG A 45 21.21 12.47 19.90
N ARG A 46 22.05 12.01 20.81
CA ARG A 46 23.38 12.58 21.08
C ARG A 46 24.32 12.45 19.87
N VAL A 47 24.28 11.33 19.15
CA VAL A 47 25.08 11.16 17.93
C VAL A 47 24.66 12.15 16.84
N LEU A 48 23.37 12.29 16.57
CA LEU A 48 22.87 13.22 15.57
C LEU A 48 23.13 14.68 15.97
N TYR A 49 22.93 15.02 17.25
CA TYR A 49 23.20 16.35 17.78
C TYR A 49 24.70 16.68 17.74
N GLY A 50 25.57 15.74 18.12
CA GLY A 50 27.01 15.92 18.01
C GLY A 50 27.50 16.10 16.56
N MET A 51 26.90 15.40 15.61
CA MET A 51 27.18 15.65 14.19
C MET A 51 26.71 17.04 13.75
N HIS A 52 25.58 17.51 14.25
CA HIS A 52 25.07 18.87 13.97
C HIS A 52 26.01 19.94 14.50
N GLU A 53 26.46 19.84 15.76
CA GLU A 53 27.43 20.75 16.38
C GLU A 53 28.77 20.79 15.64
N LEU A 54 29.22 19.64 15.14
CA LEU A 54 30.42 19.56 14.31
C LEU A 54 30.25 20.11 12.89
N GLY A 55 29.03 20.52 12.51
CA GLY A 55 28.70 20.97 11.16
C GLY A 55 28.79 19.85 10.11
N ILE A 56 28.67 18.58 10.50
CA ILE A 56 28.74 17.43 9.59
C ILE A 56 27.34 17.19 8.99
N ARG A 57 27.08 17.83 7.86
CA ARG A 57 25.82 17.74 7.12
C ARG A 57 25.92 16.78 5.94
N SER A 58 24.80 16.45 5.32
CA SER A 58 24.73 15.56 4.15
C SER A 58 25.53 16.09 2.94
N THR A 59 25.73 17.39 2.85
CA THR A 59 26.46 18.08 1.78
C THR A 59 27.95 18.27 2.08
N THR A 60 28.39 18.02 3.33
CA THR A 60 29.80 18.18 3.72
C THR A 60 30.59 16.91 3.43
N ALA A 61 31.93 17.02 3.41
CA ALA A 61 32.80 15.87 3.30
C ALA A 61 32.65 14.92 4.49
N TYR A 62 32.80 13.61 4.24
CA TYR A 62 32.84 12.61 5.29
C TYR A 62 33.91 12.91 6.34
N LYS A 63 33.64 12.57 7.58
CA LYS A 63 34.57 12.67 8.68
C LYS A 63 34.81 11.30 9.32
N LYS A 64 36.04 11.08 9.80
CA LYS A 64 36.36 9.83 10.53
C LYS A 64 35.35 9.57 11.63
N SER A 65 34.84 8.35 11.71
CA SER A 65 33.89 7.93 12.72
C SER A 65 34.41 8.18 14.14
N ALA A 66 35.71 7.96 14.35
CA ALA A 66 36.38 8.23 15.62
C ALA A 66 36.28 9.69 16.09
N ARG A 67 36.21 10.67 15.17
CA ARG A 67 36.01 12.08 15.52
C ARG A 67 34.61 12.33 16.04
N ILE A 68 33.59 11.73 15.41
CA ILE A 68 32.20 11.88 15.84
C ILE A 68 32.00 11.21 17.21
N VAL A 69 32.51 9.98 17.35
CA VAL A 69 32.44 9.21 18.59
C VAL A 69 33.12 9.97 19.72
N GLY A 70 34.34 10.51 19.48
CA GLY A 70 35.08 11.29 20.47
C GLY A 70 34.35 12.56 20.93
N GLU A 71 33.68 13.27 20.00
CA GLU A 71 32.87 14.46 20.32
C GLU A 71 31.68 14.10 21.22
N VAL A 72 30.96 13.03 20.86
CA VAL A 72 29.78 12.57 21.62
C VAL A 72 30.15 12.09 23.03
N LEU A 73 31.26 11.32 23.12
CA LEU A 73 31.77 10.84 24.41
C LEU A 73 32.23 11.99 25.33
N GLY A 74 33.00 12.91 24.77
CA GLY A 74 33.57 14.01 25.54
C GLY A 74 32.54 15.02 26.02
N LYS A 75 31.42 15.17 25.32
CA LYS A 75 30.45 16.24 25.64
C LYS A 75 29.12 15.74 26.17
N TYR A 76 28.64 14.57 25.77
CA TYR A 76 27.25 14.21 26.03
C TYR A 76 27.03 12.79 26.56
N HIS A 77 27.89 11.82 26.28
CA HIS A 77 27.61 10.41 26.57
C HIS A 77 28.74 9.71 27.34
N PRO A 78 28.70 9.72 28.67
CA PRO A 78 29.79 9.23 29.51
C PRO A 78 29.83 7.70 29.66
N HIS A 79 29.88 6.98 28.53
CA HIS A 79 29.88 5.51 28.45
C HIS A 79 30.95 5.02 27.48
N GLY A 80 31.05 3.71 27.26
CA GLY A 80 32.05 3.12 26.34
C GLY A 80 31.90 3.57 24.90
N ASP A 81 33.02 3.77 24.20
CA ASP A 81 33.12 4.19 22.80
C ASP A 81 32.41 3.23 21.85
N THR A 82 32.47 1.92 22.12
CA THR A 82 31.79 0.89 21.35
C THR A 82 30.27 1.10 21.29
N SER A 83 29.65 1.54 22.39
CA SER A 83 28.20 1.78 22.44
C SER A 83 27.77 2.90 21.47
N VAL A 84 28.55 3.98 21.39
CA VAL A 84 28.30 5.12 20.50
C VAL A 84 28.60 4.72 19.05
N TYR A 85 29.71 4.03 18.81
CA TYR A 85 30.11 3.59 17.48
C TYR A 85 29.11 2.59 16.90
N ASP A 86 28.72 1.56 17.63
CA ASP A 86 27.77 0.55 17.18
C ASP A 86 26.39 1.16 16.89
N THR A 87 25.99 2.15 17.68
CA THR A 87 24.75 2.90 17.43
C THR A 87 24.83 3.66 16.11
N MET A 88 25.94 4.37 15.87
CA MET A 88 26.15 5.09 14.62
C MET A 88 26.20 4.11 13.41
N VAL A 89 26.85 2.98 13.59
CA VAL A 89 26.93 1.91 12.58
C VAL A 89 25.53 1.42 12.19
N ARG A 90 24.68 1.11 13.18
CA ARG A 90 23.30 0.66 12.91
C ARG A 90 22.47 1.70 12.16
N MET A 91 22.68 2.98 12.44
CA MET A 91 22.01 4.07 11.72
C MET A 91 22.43 4.20 10.25
N ALA A 92 23.55 3.55 9.84
CA ALA A 92 24.06 3.53 8.48
C ALA A 92 23.81 2.20 7.75
N GLN A 93 23.24 1.17 8.41
CA GLN A 93 23.01 -0.15 7.82
C GLN A 93 21.64 -0.25 7.15
N GLU A 94 21.64 -0.54 5.85
CA GLU A 94 20.42 -0.64 5.02
C GLU A 94 19.49 -1.81 5.41
N TRP A 95 20.01 -2.82 6.10
CA TRP A 95 19.22 -3.94 6.63
C TRP A 95 18.74 -3.75 8.07
N SER A 96 19.21 -2.70 8.74
CA SER A 96 18.87 -2.38 10.14
C SER A 96 17.80 -1.31 10.23
N LEU A 97 17.89 -0.23 9.45
CA LEU A 97 16.92 0.85 9.39
C LEU A 97 16.23 0.90 8.04
N ARG A 98 14.92 1.15 8.06
CA ARG A 98 14.13 1.32 6.82
C ARG A 98 14.50 2.61 6.10
N TYR A 99 14.79 3.68 6.87
CA TYR A 99 15.25 4.98 6.40
C TYR A 99 16.52 5.37 7.15
N LEU A 100 17.64 5.41 6.45
CA LEU A 100 18.94 5.65 7.04
C LEU A 100 19.07 7.07 7.59
N LEU A 101 19.71 7.19 8.76
CA LEU A 101 19.99 8.46 9.40
C LEU A 101 21.46 8.87 9.23
N VAL A 102 22.36 7.93 9.03
CA VAL A 102 23.79 8.14 8.83
C VAL A 102 24.22 7.65 7.46
N ASP A 103 25.04 8.40 6.77
CA ASP A 103 25.70 8.05 5.53
C ASP A 103 27.12 7.60 5.83
N GLY A 104 27.36 6.31 5.72
CA GLY A 104 28.63 5.67 6.05
C GLY A 104 29.49 5.39 4.83
N GLN A 105 30.82 5.60 4.95
CA GLN A 105 31.81 5.21 3.96
C GLN A 105 32.82 4.26 4.57
N GLY A 106 32.99 3.09 3.96
CA GLY A 106 33.84 2.01 4.45
C GLY A 106 33.05 0.75 4.79
N ASN A 107 33.59 -0.12 5.63
CA ASN A 107 32.94 -1.34 6.04
C ASN A 107 32.13 -1.11 7.32
N PHE A 108 30.80 -1.09 7.17
CA PHE A 108 29.81 -0.98 8.27
C PHE A 108 29.17 -2.32 8.61
N GLY A 109 29.82 -3.45 8.32
CA GLY A 109 29.29 -4.79 8.53
C GLY A 109 28.52 -5.33 7.32
N SER A 110 27.92 -6.50 7.48
CA SER A 110 27.13 -7.17 6.46
C SER A 110 25.90 -7.89 7.05
N VAL A 111 24.98 -8.30 6.16
CA VAL A 111 23.84 -9.16 6.51
C VAL A 111 24.29 -10.55 6.99
N ASP A 112 25.53 -10.94 6.68
CA ASP A 112 26.15 -12.18 7.15
C ASP A 112 26.61 -12.12 8.62
N GLY A 113 26.47 -10.94 9.25
CA GLY A 113 26.87 -10.74 10.63
C GLY A 113 28.34 -10.35 10.80
N ASP A 114 29.02 -9.97 9.72
CA ASP A 114 30.36 -9.41 9.83
C ASP A 114 30.35 -8.12 10.65
N SER A 115 31.35 -7.99 11.51
CA SER A 115 31.53 -6.80 12.31
C SER A 115 31.98 -5.61 11.45
N PRO A 116 31.59 -4.38 11.81
CA PRO A 116 32.12 -3.19 11.16
C PRO A 116 33.62 -3.06 11.38
N ALA A 117 34.30 -2.40 10.48
CA ALA A 117 35.71 -2.05 10.67
C ALA A 117 35.86 -1.08 11.85
N ALA A 118 37.02 -1.06 12.49
CA ALA A 118 37.27 -0.13 13.62
C ALA A 118 37.03 1.33 13.18
N MET A 119 36.50 2.16 14.09
CA MET A 119 36.08 3.56 13.85
C MET A 119 37.15 4.48 13.28
N ARG A 120 38.43 4.10 13.36
CA ARG A 120 39.56 4.82 12.73
C ARG A 120 39.61 4.64 11.21
N TYR A 121 39.00 3.58 10.67
CA TYR A 121 39.00 3.30 9.25
C TYR A 121 37.70 3.78 8.54
N THR A 122 36.59 3.80 9.25
CA THR A 122 35.29 4.22 8.70
C THR A 122 35.12 5.73 8.77
N GLU A 123 34.28 6.23 7.87
CA GLU A 123 33.90 7.64 7.81
C GLU A 123 32.39 7.77 7.75
N ALA A 124 31.86 8.87 8.28
CA ALA A 124 30.42 9.08 8.35
C ALA A 124 30.06 10.57 8.18
N ARG A 125 28.82 10.80 7.78
CA ARG A 125 28.11 12.09 7.78
C ARG A 125 26.60 11.87 7.95
N MET A 126 25.84 12.94 8.19
CA MET A 126 24.37 12.82 8.26
C MET A 126 23.78 12.51 6.88
N ARG A 127 22.68 11.78 6.87
CA ARG A 127 21.74 11.73 5.74
C ARG A 127 20.86 12.98 5.77
N LYS A 128 20.28 13.35 4.61
CA LYS A 128 19.34 14.49 4.53
C LYS A 128 18.15 14.37 5.49
N MET A 129 17.64 13.15 5.70
CA MET A 129 16.54 12.91 6.63
C MET A 129 16.91 13.29 8.07
N SER A 130 18.14 13.08 8.49
CA SER A 130 18.61 13.49 9.82
C SER A 130 18.64 15.00 10.00
N GLU A 131 18.87 15.75 8.93
CA GLU A 131 18.77 17.22 8.96
C GLU A 131 17.32 17.67 9.16
N ASP A 132 16.33 16.93 8.58
CA ASP A 132 14.90 17.18 8.81
C ASP A 132 14.45 16.81 10.24
N LEU A 133 15.15 15.88 10.93
CA LEU A 133 14.94 15.61 12.36
C LEU A 133 15.44 16.76 13.25
N LEU A 134 16.52 17.43 12.85
CA LEU A 134 17.17 18.52 13.56
C LEU A 134 16.67 19.92 13.13
N ALA A 135 15.77 19.97 12.14
CA ALA A 135 15.30 21.22 11.58
C ALA A 135 14.69 22.12 12.66
N ASP A 136 15.08 23.40 12.63
CA ASP A 136 14.64 24.43 13.57
C ASP A 136 15.10 24.23 15.04
N ILE A 137 16.11 23.38 15.34
CA ILE A 137 16.61 23.15 16.69
C ILE A 137 17.16 24.45 17.32
N ASP A 138 17.69 25.36 16.52
CA ASP A 138 18.26 26.64 16.95
C ASP A 138 17.19 27.72 17.25
N LYS A 139 15.89 27.39 17.16
CA LYS A 139 14.77 28.30 17.31
C LYS A 139 13.96 28.05 18.61
N ASP A 140 14.59 27.61 19.66
CA ASP A 140 13.96 27.30 20.96
C ASP A 140 12.76 26.34 20.87
N THR A 141 12.75 25.46 19.86
CA THR A 141 11.63 24.57 19.55
C THR A 141 11.46 23.41 20.50
N VAL A 142 12.51 23.03 21.22
CA VAL A 142 12.56 21.93 22.17
C VAL A 142 13.29 22.33 23.45
N ASP A 143 13.02 21.60 24.51
CA ASP A 143 13.70 21.81 25.80
C ASP A 143 15.12 21.23 25.75
N HIS A 144 16.02 21.91 26.45
CA HIS A 144 17.40 21.49 26.64
C HIS A 144 17.64 21.19 28.10
N GLN A 145 18.45 20.18 28.38
CA GLN A 145 18.95 19.85 29.72
C GLN A 145 20.47 19.99 29.78
N LEU A 146 21.01 20.07 30.98
CA LEU A 146 22.47 20.02 31.18
C LEU A 146 22.99 18.62 30.82
N ASN A 147 24.21 18.56 30.31
CA ASN A 147 24.91 17.30 30.06
C ASN A 147 25.38 16.70 31.39
N PHE A 148 26.12 15.59 31.35
CA PHE A 148 26.56 14.84 32.55
C PHE A 148 27.50 15.59 33.50
N ASP A 149 28.20 16.66 33.06
CA ASP A 149 29.13 17.47 33.85
C ASP A 149 28.64 18.92 34.05
N ASP A 150 27.39 19.20 33.71
CA ASP A 150 26.71 20.50 33.81
C ASP A 150 27.38 21.66 33.05
N THR A 151 28.29 21.35 32.11
CA THR A 151 29.03 22.38 31.35
C THR A 151 28.32 22.79 30.06
N LEU A 152 27.57 21.90 29.46
CA LEU A 152 26.89 22.10 28.17
C LEU A 152 25.41 21.73 28.22
N LYS A 153 24.66 22.17 27.23
CA LYS A 153 23.27 21.80 27.09
C LYS A 153 23.10 20.82 25.94
N GLU A 154 22.24 19.84 26.15
CA GLU A 154 21.80 18.89 25.12
C GLU A 154 20.27 18.91 24.98
N PRO A 155 19.69 18.66 23.78
CA PRO A 155 18.26 18.63 23.60
C PRO A 155 17.66 17.37 24.25
N THR A 156 16.55 17.54 24.97
CA THR A 156 15.79 16.41 25.54
C THR A 156 15.07 15.58 24.49
N VAL A 157 14.69 16.21 23.37
CA VAL A 157 14.01 15.63 22.21
C VAL A 157 14.38 16.44 20.97
N LEU A 158 14.35 15.86 19.78
CA LEU A 158 14.55 16.60 18.52
C LEU A 158 13.23 17.19 18.00
N PRO A 159 13.28 18.32 17.26
CA PRO A 159 12.09 18.96 16.71
C PRO A 159 11.33 18.08 15.70
N THR A 160 11.96 17.18 15.09
CA THR A 160 11.61 16.22 14.04
C THR A 160 10.40 16.55 13.14
N ARG A 161 10.64 16.73 11.86
CA ARG A 161 9.57 16.83 10.83
C ARG A 161 9.11 15.48 10.32
N VAL A 162 9.78 14.42 10.73
CA VAL A 162 9.60 13.04 10.23
C VAL A 162 9.08 12.17 11.37
N PRO A 163 8.04 11.36 11.18
CA PRO A 163 7.50 10.43 12.18
C PRO A 163 8.44 9.23 12.38
N ASN A 164 9.64 9.50 12.89
CA ASN A 164 10.77 8.56 12.92
C ASN A 164 10.48 7.28 13.70
N LEU A 165 9.73 7.36 14.81
CA LEU A 165 9.39 6.18 15.60
C LEU A 165 8.60 5.15 14.76
N LEU A 166 7.65 5.61 13.96
CA LEU A 166 6.85 4.73 13.10
C LEU A 166 7.63 4.22 11.89
N ILE A 167 8.40 5.10 11.23
CA ILE A 167 9.06 4.69 9.96
C ILE A 167 10.29 3.82 10.16
N ASN A 168 11.03 3.99 11.27
CA ASN A 168 12.24 3.21 11.58
C ASN A 168 12.04 2.19 12.70
N GLY A 169 10.98 2.34 13.50
CA GLY A 169 10.78 1.51 14.66
C GLY A 169 11.84 1.73 15.76
N ALA A 170 11.81 0.90 16.77
CA ALA A 170 12.81 0.87 17.83
C ALA A 170 12.81 -0.51 18.50
N SER A 171 13.98 -0.97 18.94
CA SER A 171 14.12 -2.16 19.78
C SER A 171 15.02 -1.89 20.98
N GLY A 172 14.66 -2.37 22.17
CA GLY A 172 15.44 -2.17 23.38
C GLY A 172 14.97 -3.02 24.54
N ILE A 173 15.91 -3.40 25.38
CA ILE A 173 15.66 -4.20 26.59
C ILE A 173 15.96 -3.34 27.79
N ALA A 174 14.94 -3.07 28.61
CA ALA A 174 15.05 -2.37 29.87
C ALA A 174 14.87 -3.34 31.04
N VAL A 175 14.87 -2.82 32.25
CA VAL A 175 14.59 -3.63 33.45
C VAL A 175 13.07 -3.83 33.55
N GLY A 176 12.62 -5.10 33.54
CA GLY A 176 11.20 -5.45 33.68
C GLY A 176 10.35 -5.23 32.40
N MET A 177 10.89 -4.63 31.34
CA MET A 177 10.17 -4.39 30.09
C MET A 177 11.10 -4.34 28.89
N ALA A 178 10.54 -4.52 27.70
CA ALA A 178 11.26 -4.40 26.44
C ALA A 178 10.38 -3.69 25.41
N THR A 179 10.98 -2.95 24.50
CA THR A 179 10.30 -2.40 23.33
C THR A 179 10.79 -3.10 22.08
N ASN A 180 9.87 -3.34 21.14
CA ASN A 180 10.19 -3.89 19.86
C ASN A 180 9.15 -3.40 18.84
N MET A 181 9.39 -2.22 18.28
CA MET A 181 8.52 -1.54 17.33
C MET A 181 8.98 -1.82 15.90
N PRO A 182 8.11 -2.28 15.02
CA PRO A 182 8.46 -2.51 13.62
C PRO A 182 8.54 -1.19 12.84
N PRO A 183 9.37 -1.13 11.79
CA PRO A 183 9.37 -0.02 10.84
C PRO A 183 8.16 -0.07 9.91
N HIS A 184 7.80 1.09 9.33
CA HIS A 184 6.68 1.23 8.38
C HIS A 184 7.08 2.08 7.17
N ASN A 185 6.31 1.98 6.09
CA ASN A 185 6.52 2.79 4.91
C ASN A 185 6.18 4.27 5.18
N LEU A 186 7.07 5.18 4.78
CA LEU A 186 6.93 6.62 5.04
C LEU A 186 5.67 7.21 4.40
N THR A 187 5.39 6.85 3.16
CA THR A 187 4.20 7.33 2.43
C THR A 187 2.91 6.92 3.13
N GLU A 188 2.84 5.67 3.58
CA GLU A 188 1.69 5.14 4.33
C GLU A 188 1.52 5.88 5.67
N VAL A 189 2.62 6.07 6.42
CA VAL A 189 2.58 6.75 7.72
C VAL A 189 2.19 8.22 7.57
N ILE A 190 2.72 8.93 6.58
CA ILE A 190 2.34 10.32 6.33
C ILE A 190 0.86 10.42 5.94
N ASN A 191 0.37 9.55 5.05
CA ASN A 191 -1.04 9.54 4.68
C ASN A 191 -1.95 9.27 5.89
N GLY A 192 -1.60 8.33 6.75
CA GLY A 192 -2.32 8.06 8.00
C GLY A 192 -2.27 9.24 8.98
N THR A 193 -1.12 9.91 9.08
CA THR A 193 -0.95 11.10 9.94
C THR A 193 -1.80 12.29 9.43
N ILE A 194 -1.85 12.50 8.12
CA ILE A 194 -2.72 13.51 7.51
C ILE A 194 -4.19 13.17 7.75
N GLY A 195 -4.58 11.90 7.58
CA GLY A 195 -5.94 11.43 7.90
C GLY A 195 -6.31 11.69 9.35
N TYR A 196 -5.38 11.52 10.29
CA TYR A 196 -5.58 11.87 11.71
C TYR A 196 -5.73 13.39 11.93
N ILE A 197 -4.93 14.21 11.24
CA ILE A 197 -5.02 15.69 11.33
C ILE A 197 -6.36 16.18 10.80
N ASP A 198 -6.89 15.59 9.74
CA ASP A 198 -8.18 15.94 9.14
C ASP A 198 -9.36 15.47 9.99
N ASN A 199 -9.23 14.35 10.68
CA ASN A 199 -10.23 13.79 11.57
C ASN A 199 -9.58 13.17 12.80
N ALA A 200 -9.54 13.91 13.91
CA ALA A 200 -8.97 13.42 15.17
C ALA A 200 -9.71 12.21 15.77
N ASP A 201 -10.98 12.00 15.38
CA ASP A 201 -11.79 10.86 15.83
C ASP A 201 -11.64 9.61 14.95
N ILE A 202 -10.78 9.67 13.91
CA ILE A 202 -10.47 8.53 13.03
C ILE A 202 -10.19 7.26 13.85
N THR A 203 -10.79 6.16 13.45
CA THR A 203 -10.62 4.86 14.11
C THR A 203 -9.30 4.19 13.68
N ILE A 204 -8.83 3.21 14.46
CA ILE A 204 -7.64 2.45 14.08
C ILE A 204 -7.86 1.66 12.77
N ASP A 205 -9.06 1.12 12.57
CA ASP A 205 -9.40 0.40 11.33
C ASP A 205 -9.37 1.33 10.10
N GLU A 206 -9.78 2.59 10.21
CA GLU A 206 -9.63 3.58 9.16
C GLU A 206 -8.16 3.98 8.93
N LEU A 207 -7.37 4.13 10.00
CA LEU A 207 -5.92 4.35 9.89
C LEU A 207 -5.22 3.20 9.16
N MET A 208 -5.68 1.96 9.36
CA MET A 208 -5.16 0.78 8.67
C MET A 208 -5.43 0.78 7.17
N GLN A 209 -6.35 1.59 6.66
CA GLN A 209 -6.53 1.80 5.22
C GLN A 209 -5.33 2.55 4.62
N HIS A 210 -4.71 3.43 5.39
CA HIS A 210 -3.50 4.17 5.01
C HIS A 210 -2.22 3.42 5.35
N ILE A 211 -2.11 2.89 6.57
CA ILE A 211 -0.95 2.17 7.09
C ILE A 211 -1.28 0.68 7.14
N LYS A 212 -0.95 -0.02 6.07
CA LYS A 212 -1.41 -1.40 5.87
C LYS A 212 -0.76 -2.41 6.82
N ALA A 213 0.54 -2.32 7.01
CA ALA A 213 1.33 -3.23 7.85
C ALA A 213 2.75 -2.68 8.04
N PRO A 214 3.56 -3.25 8.94
CA PRO A 214 5.00 -3.00 8.98
C PRO A 214 5.67 -3.15 7.61
N ASP A 215 6.74 -2.38 7.37
CA ASP A 215 7.51 -2.42 6.13
C ASP A 215 9.01 -2.55 6.45
N PHE A 216 9.52 -3.76 6.32
CA PHE A 216 10.86 -4.09 6.79
C PHE A 216 11.95 -3.74 5.76
N PRO A 217 13.13 -3.28 6.19
CA PRO A 217 14.22 -2.89 5.29
C PRO A 217 14.72 -4.05 4.41
N THR A 218 14.64 -5.28 4.90
CA THR A 218 15.05 -6.49 4.18
C THR A 218 13.97 -7.07 3.26
N GLY A 219 12.80 -6.41 3.15
CA GLY A 219 11.68 -6.90 2.35
C GLY A 219 11.00 -8.11 3.00
N GLY A 220 10.87 -9.19 2.26
CA GLY A 220 10.17 -10.39 2.68
C GLY A 220 8.65 -10.28 2.57
N THR A 221 7.95 -11.30 3.07
CA THR A 221 6.48 -11.36 3.03
C THR A 221 5.91 -11.50 4.44
N ILE A 222 5.02 -10.60 4.81
CA ILE A 222 4.21 -10.73 6.03
C ILE A 222 3.15 -11.79 5.75
N TYR A 223 3.16 -12.88 6.53
CA TYR A 223 2.28 -14.03 6.37
C TYR A 223 1.20 -14.07 7.44
N GLY A 224 -0.06 -13.84 7.05
CA GLY A 224 -1.17 -13.65 7.96
C GLY A 224 -1.27 -12.22 8.52
N TYR A 225 -2.50 -11.74 8.68
CA TYR A 225 -2.76 -10.33 9.04
C TYR A 225 -3.20 -10.13 10.48
N ASP A 226 -3.65 -11.17 11.18
CA ASP A 226 -4.18 -11.08 12.54
C ASP A 226 -3.19 -10.45 13.52
N GLY A 227 -1.92 -10.85 13.43
CA GLY A 227 -0.87 -10.29 14.29
C GLY A 227 -0.57 -8.81 14.02
N VAL A 228 -0.78 -8.33 12.79
CA VAL A 228 -0.67 -6.90 12.44
C VAL A 228 -1.84 -6.13 13.03
N LYS A 229 -3.06 -6.64 12.86
CA LYS A 229 -4.27 -6.04 13.42
C LYS A 229 -4.18 -5.94 14.93
N GLU A 230 -3.80 -7.02 15.60
CA GLU A 230 -3.60 -7.05 17.06
C GLU A 230 -2.57 -6.00 17.50
N ALA A 231 -1.42 -5.92 16.80
CA ALA A 231 -0.37 -4.95 17.10
C ALA A 231 -0.85 -3.49 16.96
N PHE A 232 -1.62 -3.18 15.94
CA PHE A 232 -2.13 -1.83 15.71
C PHE A 232 -3.20 -1.41 16.73
N HIS A 233 -4.06 -2.34 17.17
CA HIS A 233 -5.10 -2.06 18.16
C HIS A 233 -4.58 -2.03 19.59
N THR A 234 -3.67 -2.92 19.96
CA THR A 234 -3.26 -3.11 21.37
C THR A 234 -1.83 -2.67 21.68
N GLY A 235 -1.03 -2.38 20.65
CA GLY A 235 0.42 -2.18 20.81
C GLY A 235 1.22 -3.47 20.95
N ARG A 236 0.57 -4.65 20.94
CA ARG A 236 1.20 -5.97 21.00
C ARG A 236 0.66 -6.86 19.91
N GLY A 237 1.53 -7.70 19.32
CA GLY A 237 1.12 -8.65 18.31
C GLY A 237 2.29 -9.47 17.80
N ARG A 238 1.98 -10.55 17.08
CA ARG A 238 2.98 -11.42 16.49
C ARG A 238 2.87 -11.38 14.97
N VAL A 239 3.79 -10.69 14.33
CA VAL A 239 3.87 -10.60 12.87
C VAL A 239 4.78 -11.72 12.35
N VAL A 240 4.25 -12.58 11.50
CA VAL A 240 5.02 -13.67 10.88
C VAL A 240 5.62 -13.16 9.58
N LEU A 241 6.94 -13.32 9.43
CA LEU A 241 7.71 -12.93 8.26
C LEU A 241 8.22 -14.16 7.53
N ARG A 242 8.06 -14.19 6.22
CA ARG A 242 8.63 -15.21 5.32
C ARG A 242 9.64 -14.58 4.38
N ALA A 243 10.69 -15.31 4.09
CA ALA A 243 11.60 -15.03 3.00
C ALA A 243 10.85 -14.99 1.65
N LYS A 244 11.31 -14.17 0.73
CA LYS A 244 10.82 -14.20 -0.65
C LYS A 244 11.58 -15.27 -1.41
N ALA A 245 10.88 -16.33 -1.75
CA ALA A 245 11.44 -17.50 -2.41
C ALA A 245 10.70 -17.80 -3.72
N ASN A 246 11.46 -18.06 -4.78
CA ASN A 246 10.97 -18.47 -6.10
C ASN A 246 11.48 -19.86 -6.44
N ILE A 247 10.71 -20.62 -7.20
CA ILE A 247 11.13 -21.90 -7.74
C ILE A 247 11.53 -21.66 -9.20
N GLU A 248 12.78 -21.96 -9.54
CA GLU A 248 13.34 -21.77 -10.87
C GLU A 248 14.10 -23.02 -11.31
N GLU A 249 14.16 -23.28 -12.60
CA GLU A 249 15.02 -24.33 -13.15
C GLU A 249 16.37 -23.73 -13.53
N VAL A 250 17.43 -24.22 -12.89
CA VAL A 250 18.82 -23.79 -13.16
C VAL A 250 19.64 -24.99 -13.60
N ASN A 251 20.17 -24.96 -14.81
CA ASN A 251 21.00 -26.05 -15.40
C ASN A 251 20.29 -27.43 -15.37
N GLY A 252 19.00 -27.48 -15.69
CA GLY A 252 18.22 -28.72 -15.71
C GLY A 252 17.90 -29.29 -14.34
N ARG A 253 17.97 -28.48 -13.27
CA ARG A 253 17.56 -28.85 -11.91
C ARG A 253 16.64 -27.79 -11.33
N GLU A 254 15.61 -28.25 -10.65
CA GLU A 254 14.77 -27.37 -9.85
C GLU A 254 15.54 -26.82 -8.66
N CYS A 255 15.43 -25.52 -8.47
CA CYS A 255 16.09 -24.79 -7.39
C CYS A 255 15.07 -23.89 -6.69
N ILE A 256 15.20 -23.77 -5.37
CA ILE A 256 14.52 -22.72 -4.61
C ILE A 256 15.51 -21.58 -4.44
N ILE A 257 15.16 -20.41 -4.96
CA ILE A 257 15.99 -19.20 -4.93
C ILE A 257 15.38 -18.22 -3.96
N VAL A 258 16.16 -17.82 -2.95
CA VAL A 258 15.76 -16.86 -1.94
C VAL A 258 16.46 -15.54 -2.20
N ASN A 259 15.67 -14.49 -2.46
CA ASN A 259 16.17 -13.14 -2.76
C ASN A 259 16.04 -12.18 -1.59
N GLU A 260 15.14 -12.45 -0.64
CA GLU A 260 14.93 -11.64 0.55
C GLU A 260 14.75 -12.56 1.77
N ILE A 261 15.33 -12.19 2.91
CA ILE A 261 15.22 -12.92 4.17
C ILE A 261 14.44 -12.09 5.20
N PRO A 262 13.81 -12.74 6.21
CA PRO A 262 13.12 -12.03 7.26
C PRO A 262 14.02 -11.04 8.01
N TYR A 263 13.42 -9.96 8.47
CA TYR A 263 14.13 -8.91 9.22
C TYR A 263 14.84 -9.46 10.47
N GLN A 264 16.03 -8.96 10.75
CA GLN A 264 16.91 -9.37 11.86
C GLN A 264 17.42 -10.82 11.78
N VAL A 265 17.29 -11.49 10.65
CA VAL A 265 17.90 -12.80 10.42
C VAL A 265 19.33 -12.64 9.88
N ASN A 266 20.26 -13.36 10.49
CA ASN A 266 21.64 -13.47 9.99
C ASN A 266 21.68 -14.51 8.86
N LYS A 267 22.10 -14.10 7.65
CA LYS A 267 22.10 -14.94 6.45
C LYS A 267 23.05 -16.14 6.59
N ALA A 268 24.28 -15.93 6.99
CA ALA A 268 25.29 -16.97 7.12
C ALA A 268 24.89 -18.02 8.18
N GLU A 269 24.40 -17.58 9.32
CA GLU A 269 23.95 -18.46 10.41
C GLU A 269 22.70 -19.26 9.99
N MET A 270 21.78 -18.66 9.25
CA MET A 270 20.60 -19.36 8.71
C MET A 270 21.01 -20.44 7.72
N ILE A 271 21.95 -20.16 6.81
CA ILE A 271 22.47 -21.13 5.84
C ILE A 271 23.17 -22.28 6.59
N ARG A 272 24.01 -21.98 7.58
CA ARG A 272 24.70 -22.98 8.39
C ARG A 272 23.72 -23.91 9.11
N LYS A 273 22.74 -23.36 9.80
CA LYS A 273 21.69 -24.15 10.47
C LYS A 273 20.85 -24.98 9.50
N THR A 274 20.60 -24.45 8.30
CA THR A 274 19.90 -25.24 7.27
C THR A 274 20.71 -26.42 6.82
N ALA A 275 22.02 -26.25 6.62
CA ALA A 275 22.92 -27.36 6.29
C ALA A 275 22.98 -28.43 7.39
N GLU A 276 22.98 -28.03 8.66
CA GLU A 276 22.90 -28.96 9.81
C GLU A 276 21.60 -29.78 9.76
N LEU A 277 20.45 -29.13 9.52
CA LEU A 277 19.15 -29.81 9.43
C LEU A 277 19.05 -30.79 8.25
N ILE A 278 19.76 -30.52 7.16
CA ILE A 278 19.86 -31.45 6.01
C ILE A 278 20.72 -32.65 6.39
N ASN A 279 21.85 -32.45 7.05
CA ASN A 279 22.73 -33.53 7.54
C ASN A 279 22.02 -34.42 8.57
N ASP A 280 21.21 -33.83 9.44
CA ASP A 280 20.36 -34.51 10.42
C ASP A 280 19.14 -35.20 9.80
N LYS A 281 18.95 -35.11 8.47
CA LYS A 281 17.78 -35.65 7.72
C LYS A 281 16.44 -35.11 8.18
N LYS A 282 16.39 -33.95 8.82
CA LYS A 282 15.15 -33.26 9.14
C LYS A 282 14.54 -32.58 7.93
N ILE A 283 15.40 -32.11 7.02
CA ILE A 283 15.01 -31.56 5.71
C ILE A 283 15.63 -32.45 4.64
N GLU A 284 14.80 -33.13 3.88
CA GLU A 284 15.20 -33.96 2.76
C GLU A 284 14.84 -33.27 1.45
N GLY A 285 15.46 -33.71 0.34
CA GLY A 285 15.17 -33.19 -0.99
C GLY A 285 16.12 -32.10 -1.47
N ILE A 286 17.05 -31.61 -0.63
CA ILE A 286 18.08 -30.65 -1.02
C ILE A 286 19.40 -31.40 -1.31
N SER A 287 20.04 -31.08 -2.43
CA SER A 287 21.33 -31.65 -2.81
C SER A 287 22.50 -30.74 -2.46
N ASN A 288 22.33 -29.43 -2.55
CA ASN A 288 23.38 -28.44 -2.25
C ASN A 288 22.75 -27.09 -1.90
N ILE A 289 23.50 -26.27 -1.17
CA ILE A 289 23.15 -24.87 -0.87
C ILE A 289 24.31 -24.01 -1.37
N ARG A 290 23.99 -22.92 -2.07
CA ARG A 290 24.96 -21.94 -2.54
C ARG A 290 24.52 -20.54 -2.14
N ASP A 291 25.43 -19.73 -1.69
CA ASP A 291 25.26 -18.30 -1.56
C ASP A 291 25.88 -17.64 -2.80
N GLU A 292 25.04 -17.12 -3.65
CA GLU A 292 25.39 -16.42 -4.90
C GLU A 292 25.10 -14.91 -4.77
N SER A 293 25.01 -14.40 -3.54
CA SER A 293 24.76 -12.98 -3.29
C SER A 293 25.91 -12.12 -3.80
N ASP A 294 25.57 -11.05 -4.51
CA ASP A 294 26.54 -10.12 -5.08
C ASP A 294 26.08 -8.66 -4.88
N ARG A 295 26.74 -7.70 -5.55
CA ARG A 295 26.37 -6.27 -5.52
C ARG A 295 24.99 -5.96 -6.10
N LYS A 296 24.37 -6.90 -6.83
CA LYS A 296 23.05 -6.75 -7.42
C LYS A 296 21.95 -7.18 -6.45
N GLY A 297 22.29 -7.89 -5.40
CA GLY A 297 21.36 -8.31 -4.38
C GLY A 297 21.66 -9.68 -3.76
N MET A 298 20.78 -10.07 -2.84
CA MET A 298 20.85 -11.36 -2.17
C MET A 298 20.33 -12.46 -3.10
N ARG A 299 21.05 -13.58 -3.14
CA ARG A 299 20.66 -14.77 -3.89
C ARG A 299 21.17 -16.03 -3.19
N ILE A 300 20.32 -16.71 -2.47
CA ILE A 300 20.59 -18.01 -1.84
C ILE A 300 19.90 -19.08 -2.69
N VAL A 301 20.67 -20.07 -3.16
CA VAL A 301 20.18 -21.11 -4.06
C VAL A 301 20.19 -22.46 -3.36
N TYR A 302 19.02 -23.04 -3.16
CA TYR A 302 18.83 -24.41 -2.68
C TYR A 302 18.60 -25.33 -3.88
N ILE A 303 19.60 -26.10 -4.27
CA ILE A 303 19.54 -27.03 -5.40
C ILE A 303 18.84 -28.31 -4.94
N LEU A 304 17.75 -28.68 -5.61
CA LEU A 304 16.95 -29.84 -5.24
C LEU A 304 17.48 -31.14 -5.83
N LYS A 305 17.16 -32.28 -5.22
CA LYS A 305 17.32 -33.59 -5.78
C LYS A 305 16.28 -33.83 -6.87
N ARG A 306 16.55 -34.75 -7.81
CA ARG A 306 15.67 -34.99 -8.98
C ARG A 306 14.26 -35.46 -8.63
N ASP A 307 14.13 -36.15 -7.50
CA ASP A 307 12.89 -36.71 -6.97
C ASP A 307 12.20 -35.83 -5.92
N ALA A 308 12.72 -34.63 -5.67
CA ALA A 308 12.17 -33.73 -4.68
C ALA A 308 11.04 -32.87 -5.27
N ILE A 309 9.98 -32.69 -4.50
CA ILE A 309 8.87 -31.76 -4.83
C ILE A 309 9.18 -30.39 -4.22
N PRO A 310 9.43 -29.35 -5.04
CA PRO A 310 9.92 -28.05 -4.56
C PRO A 310 9.06 -27.42 -3.46
N ASN A 311 7.74 -27.45 -3.62
CA ASN A 311 6.81 -26.88 -2.65
C ASN A 311 6.85 -27.59 -1.28
N ILE A 312 7.09 -28.90 -1.26
CA ILE A 312 7.22 -29.67 -0.01
C ILE A 312 8.51 -29.27 0.70
N VAL A 313 9.60 -29.14 -0.06
CA VAL A 313 10.90 -28.71 0.49
C VAL A 313 10.81 -27.28 1.01
N LEU A 314 10.19 -26.36 0.25
CA LEU A 314 9.99 -24.97 0.66
C LEU A 314 9.18 -24.87 1.95
N ASN A 315 8.11 -25.66 2.09
CA ASN A 315 7.31 -25.71 3.31
C ASN A 315 8.11 -26.24 4.51
N LYS A 316 8.98 -27.26 4.30
CA LYS A 316 9.90 -27.71 5.33
C LYS A 316 10.92 -26.64 5.73
N LEU A 317 11.46 -25.90 4.76
CA LEU A 317 12.35 -24.77 5.00
C LEU A 317 11.67 -23.69 5.85
N PHE A 318 10.44 -23.29 5.54
CA PHE A 318 9.68 -22.34 6.35
C PHE A 318 9.40 -22.86 7.77
N LYS A 319 9.15 -24.15 7.91
CA LYS A 319 8.81 -24.75 9.22
C LYS A 319 10.02 -24.89 10.15
N TYR A 320 11.18 -25.23 9.61
CA TYR A 320 12.35 -25.64 10.41
C TYR A 320 13.51 -24.64 10.40
N THR A 321 13.48 -23.61 9.54
CA THR A 321 14.55 -22.63 9.43
C THR A 321 14.05 -21.19 9.66
N GLN A 322 14.98 -20.24 9.72
CA GLN A 322 14.67 -18.83 9.85
C GLN A 322 14.19 -18.19 8.52
N LEU A 323 13.96 -18.96 7.46
CA LEU A 323 13.24 -18.47 6.28
C LEU A 323 11.80 -18.09 6.61
N GLN A 324 11.25 -18.58 7.71
CA GLN A 324 10.10 -18.02 8.38
C GLN A 324 10.48 -17.64 9.80
N SER A 325 10.25 -16.40 10.18
CA SER A 325 10.52 -15.86 11.50
C SER A 325 9.30 -15.10 12.00
N SER A 326 9.23 -14.83 13.29
CA SER A 326 8.16 -14.00 13.86
C SER A 326 8.76 -12.78 14.53
N PHE A 327 8.23 -11.61 14.21
CA PHE A 327 8.52 -10.35 14.87
C PHE A 327 7.46 -10.11 15.94
N SER A 328 7.87 -10.16 17.22
CA SER A 328 6.97 -9.90 18.33
C SER A 328 6.89 -8.39 18.56
N VAL A 329 5.80 -7.78 18.16
CA VAL A 329 5.55 -6.35 18.34
C VAL A 329 5.27 -6.06 19.81
N ASN A 330 5.92 -5.04 20.36
CA ASN A 330 5.71 -4.52 21.70
C ASN A 330 6.00 -3.01 21.70
N ASN A 331 4.97 -2.20 21.52
CA ASN A 331 5.08 -0.77 21.29
C ASN A 331 5.16 0.00 22.62
N ILE A 332 6.29 -0.11 23.31
CA ILE A 332 6.55 0.65 24.53
C ILE A 332 7.47 1.82 24.21
N ALA A 333 7.03 3.05 24.51
CA ALA A 333 7.83 4.27 24.39
C ALA A 333 7.66 5.17 25.62
N LEU A 334 8.52 6.16 25.75
CA LEU A 334 8.44 7.16 26.79
C LEU A 334 7.47 8.27 26.40
N VAL A 335 6.40 8.41 27.17
CA VAL A 335 5.45 9.53 27.11
C VAL A 335 5.66 10.38 28.33
N LYS A 336 6.15 11.62 28.15
CA LYS A 336 6.52 12.52 29.30
C LYS A 336 7.40 11.85 30.36
N GLY A 337 8.38 11.06 29.92
CA GLY A 337 9.32 10.34 30.78
C GLY A 337 8.79 9.06 31.42
N ARG A 338 7.57 8.61 31.09
CA ARG A 338 6.98 7.36 31.59
C ARG A 338 6.82 6.35 30.48
N PRO A 339 7.14 5.06 30.72
CA PRO A 339 6.93 4.02 29.73
C PRO A 339 5.43 3.70 29.59
N GLU A 340 4.91 3.81 28.38
CA GLU A 340 3.53 3.50 28.06
C GLU A 340 3.44 2.54 26.87
N MET A 341 2.41 1.68 26.88
CA MET A 341 2.06 0.82 25.75
C MET A 341 1.16 1.60 24.81
N LEU A 342 1.54 1.71 23.53
CA LEU A 342 0.91 2.60 22.59
C LEU A 342 0.34 1.80 21.40
N ASN A 343 -0.89 2.08 21.04
CA ASN A 343 -1.52 1.62 19.78
C ASN A 343 -1.12 2.52 18.61
N LEU A 344 -1.56 2.19 17.40
CA LEU A 344 -1.21 2.97 16.20
C LEU A 344 -1.69 4.42 16.28
N LYS A 345 -2.90 4.66 16.77
CA LYS A 345 -3.48 6.00 16.90
C LYS A 345 -2.71 6.85 17.93
N ASP A 346 -2.32 6.25 19.06
CA ASP A 346 -1.56 6.94 20.09
C ASP A 346 -0.19 7.40 19.59
N LEU A 347 0.51 6.55 18.81
CA LEU A 347 1.80 6.89 18.20
C LEU A 347 1.69 8.10 17.27
N ILE A 348 0.66 8.14 16.43
CA ILE A 348 0.39 9.26 15.52
C ILE A 348 -0.01 10.50 16.32
N HIS A 349 -0.87 10.36 17.32
CA HIS A 349 -1.33 11.44 18.18
C HIS A 349 -0.14 12.18 18.82
N HIS A 350 0.75 11.46 19.50
CA HIS A 350 1.89 12.07 20.18
C HIS A 350 2.88 12.72 19.20
N PHE A 351 3.06 12.18 18.02
CA PHE A 351 3.86 12.81 16.98
C PHE A 351 3.22 14.15 16.53
N VAL A 352 1.92 14.17 16.26
CA VAL A 352 1.20 15.38 15.81
C VAL A 352 1.21 16.45 16.92
N GLU A 353 0.97 16.08 18.17
CA GLU A 353 1.06 17.00 19.31
C GLU A 353 2.46 17.62 19.41
N HIS A 354 3.50 16.79 19.32
CA HIS A 354 4.88 17.30 19.35
C HIS A 354 5.15 18.26 18.18
N ARG A 355 4.71 17.94 16.97
CA ARG A 355 4.83 18.87 15.84
C ARG A 355 4.07 20.16 16.05
N HIS A 356 2.90 20.07 16.64
CA HIS A 356 2.10 21.26 16.97
C HIS A 356 2.85 22.18 17.95
N ASP A 357 3.44 21.63 19.01
CA ASP A 357 4.26 22.38 19.97
C ASP A 357 5.49 22.98 19.31
N VAL A 358 6.19 22.24 18.46
CA VAL A 358 7.35 22.75 17.71
C VAL A 358 6.97 23.90 16.80
N VAL A 359 5.84 23.84 16.10
CA VAL A 359 5.36 24.94 15.24
C VAL A 359 5.03 26.16 16.09
N ILE A 360 4.36 26.00 17.24
CA ILE A 360 4.08 27.12 18.15
C ILE A 360 5.38 27.77 18.61
N ARG A 361 6.32 27.03 19.17
CA ARG A 361 7.60 27.52 19.69
C ARG A 361 8.44 28.19 18.60
N ARG A 362 8.52 27.59 17.42
CA ARG A 362 9.19 28.17 16.25
C ARG A 362 8.57 29.52 15.90
N THR A 363 7.26 29.56 15.78
CA THR A 363 6.53 30.79 15.43
C THR A 363 6.70 31.87 16.49
N GLN A 364 6.69 31.51 17.77
CA GLN A 364 6.98 32.44 18.86
C GLN A 364 8.41 32.99 18.80
N PHE A 365 9.39 32.13 18.50
CA PHE A 365 10.77 32.56 18.32
C PHE A 365 10.91 33.53 17.14
N GLU A 366 10.34 33.18 16.00
CA GLU A 366 10.37 33.99 14.78
C GLU A 366 9.63 35.32 15.00
N LEU A 367 8.49 35.28 15.68
CA LEU A 367 7.73 36.48 16.05
C LEU A 367 8.58 37.41 16.93
N ARG A 368 9.17 36.88 18.00
CA ARG A 368 10.04 37.65 18.89
C ARG A 368 11.19 38.29 18.11
N LYS A 369 11.85 37.53 17.22
CA LYS A 369 12.93 38.05 16.39
C LYS A 369 12.47 39.12 15.38
N ALA A 370 11.31 38.91 14.80
CA ALA A 370 10.71 39.90 13.89
C ALA A 370 10.30 41.19 14.63
N GLU A 371 9.70 41.06 15.82
CA GLU A 371 9.34 42.22 16.66
C GLU A 371 10.59 42.95 17.18
N GLU A 372 11.64 42.23 17.64
CA GLU A 372 12.92 42.84 18.01
C GLU A 372 13.54 43.63 16.84
N ARG A 373 13.51 43.08 15.62
CA ARG A 373 14.05 43.72 14.44
C ARG A 373 13.20 44.89 13.98
N ALA A 374 11.88 44.76 13.97
CA ALA A 374 10.94 45.85 13.63
C ALA A 374 11.08 47.00 14.59
N HIS A 375 11.24 46.73 15.89
CA HIS A 375 11.44 47.77 16.91
C HIS A 375 12.72 48.58 16.67
N ILE A 376 13.82 47.91 16.25
CA ILE A 376 15.05 48.58 15.89
C ILE A 376 14.86 49.45 14.63
N LEU A 377 14.21 48.90 13.60
CA LEU A 377 13.94 49.62 12.35
C LEU A 377 13.07 50.84 12.56
N GLU A 378 12.05 50.75 13.42
CA GLU A 378 11.20 51.85 13.80
C GLU A 378 12.02 53.05 14.36
N GLY A 379 12.93 52.75 15.26
CA GLY A 379 13.85 53.75 15.78
C GLY A 379 14.76 54.36 14.71
N LEU A 380 15.30 53.53 13.81
CA LEU A 380 16.12 53.98 12.67
C LEU A 380 15.33 54.85 11.67
N ILE A 381 14.04 54.54 11.43
CA ILE A 381 13.16 55.35 10.58
C ILE A 381 12.91 56.69 11.24
N ILE A 382 12.59 56.73 12.56
CA ILE A 382 12.42 58.01 13.32
C ILE A 382 13.67 58.87 13.20
N ALA A 383 14.87 58.22 13.37
CA ALA A 383 16.13 58.94 13.24
C ALA A 383 16.41 59.46 11.81
N SER A 384 16.01 58.67 10.80
CA SER A 384 16.14 59.02 9.39
C SER A 384 15.23 60.20 9.00
N ASP A 385 14.02 60.25 9.54
CA ASP A 385 13.07 61.32 9.30
C ASP A 385 13.49 62.64 9.95
N ASN A 386 14.31 62.56 11.03
CA ASN A 386 14.81 63.70 11.78
C ASN A 386 16.36 63.79 11.77
N ILE A 387 16.96 63.49 10.61
CA ILE A 387 18.39 63.20 10.49
C ILE A 387 19.26 64.38 10.96
N ASP A 388 18.92 65.62 10.59
CA ASP A 388 19.71 66.82 10.94
C ASP A 388 19.73 67.07 12.44
N GLU A 389 18.60 66.82 13.11
CA GLU A 389 18.50 66.99 14.56
C GLU A 389 19.25 65.87 15.27
N VAL A 390 19.21 64.63 14.82
CA VAL A 390 19.92 63.51 15.34
C VAL A 390 21.44 63.72 15.23
N ILE A 391 21.92 64.18 14.08
CA ILE A 391 23.33 64.48 13.87
C ILE A 391 23.79 65.61 14.79
N ALA A 392 23.01 66.66 14.89
CA ALA A 392 23.31 67.80 15.79
C ALA A 392 23.43 67.35 17.23
N LEU A 393 22.49 66.50 17.69
CA LEU A 393 22.44 65.98 19.03
C LEU A 393 23.62 65.05 19.36
N ILE A 394 23.98 64.16 18.43
CA ILE A 394 25.15 63.26 18.62
C ILE A 394 26.45 64.07 18.67
N ARG A 395 26.60 65.12 17.79
CA ARG A 395 27.77 65.96 17.77
C ARG A 395 27.90 66.86 19.02
N SER A 396 26.81 67.24 19.63
CA SER A 396 26.79 68.06 20.88
C SER A 396 27.04 67.24 22.15
N SER A 397 27.13 65.90 22.04
CA SER A 397 27.32 64.99 23.16
C SER A 397 28.80 64.69 23.37
N SER A 398 29.25 64.57 24.66
CA SER A 398 30.63 64.34 25.01
C SER A 398 31.04 62.86 24.83
N ASN A 399 30.10 61.94 24.87
CA ASN A 399 30.31 60.50 24.73
C ASN A 399 29.05 59.80 24.20
N ALA A 400 29.18 58.55 23.85
CA ALA A 400 28.09 57.75 23.28
C ALA A 400 26.89 57.54 24.25
N ASP A 401 27.16 57.45 25.54
CA ASP A 401 26.11 57.25 26.53
C ASP A 401 25.27 58.54 26.74
N GLU A 402 25.87 59.74 26.73
CA GLU A 402 25.19 61.01 26.73
C GLU A 402 24.35 61.19 25.49
N ALA A 403 24.89 60.85 24.28
CA ALA A 403 24.14 60.91 23.02
C ALA A 403 22.91 60.01 23.09
N ARG A 404 23.08 58.78 23.61
CA ARG A 404 21.98 57.85 23.78
C ARG A 404 20.87 58.39 24.68
N ASN A 405 21.22 58.89 25.84
CA ASN A 405 20.26 59.45 26.81
C ASN A 405 19.50 60.65 26.21
N LYS A 406 20.16 61.56 25.50
CA LYS A 406 19.53 62.71 24.83
C LYS A 406 18.60 62.27 23.70
N LEU A 407 18.93 61.20 22.94
CA LEU A 407 18.07 60.63 21.92
C LEU A 407 16.80 60.02 22.55
N ILE A 408 16.94 59.34 23.69
CA ILE A 408 15.79 58.76 24.41
C ILE A 408 14.83 59.85 24.85
N GLU A 409 15.37 60.89 25.51
CA GLU A 409 14.55 61.97 26.02
C GLU A 409 13.84 62.79 24.93
N LYS A 410 14.52 63.04 23.80
CA LYS A 410 13.99 63.91 22.75
C LYS A 410 12.98 63.23 21.80
N PHE A 411 13.24 61.95 21.47
CA PHE A 411 12.44 61.20 20.45
C PHE A 411 11.62 60.10 21.11
N GLU A 412 11.54 60.02 22.43
CA GLU A 412 10.84 59.01 23.22
C GLU A 412 11.25 57.59 22.79
N LEU A 413 12.54 57.39 22.48
CA LEU A 413 13.10 56.13 22.03
C LEU A 413 13.43 55.18 23.19
N THR A 414 13.41 53.91 22.91
CA THR A 414 13.96 52.91 23.87
C THR A 414 15.49 52.91 23.83
N GLU A 415 16.12 52.39 24.90
CA GLU A 415 17.57 52.26 24.96
C GLU A 415 18.15 51.49 23.76
N ILE A 416 17.46 50.38 23.33
CA ILE A 416 17.88 49.56 22.22
C ILE A 416 17.83 50.35 20.91
N GLN A 417 16.78 51.11 20.67
CA GLN A 417 16.63 52.01 19.49
C GLN A 417 17.72 53.08 19.49
N ALA A 418 17.89 53.78 20.61
CA ALA A 418 18.92 54.82 20.75
C ALA A 418 20.34 54.30 20.51
N LYS A 419 20.66 53.12 21.04
CA LYS A 419 21.91 52.41 20.80
C LYS A 419 22.12 52.12 19.32
N ALA A 420 21.10 51.59 18.64
CA ALA A 420 21.16 51.27 17.21
C ALA A 420 21.38 52.55 16.34
N ILE A 421 20.81 53.69 16.78
CA ILE A 421 21.01 54.97 16.08
C ILE A 421 22.45 55.47 16.25
N VAL A 422 23.00 55.40 17.45
CA VAL A 422 24.39 55.84 17.74
C VAL A 422 25.40 54.95 16.98
N GLU A 423 25.11 53.66 16.82
CA GLU A 423 25.96 52.67 16.11
C GLU A 423 25.70 52.71 14.56
N MET A 424 24.78 53.53 14.06
CA MET A 424 24.41 53.61 12.67
C MET A 424 25.56 54.08 11.78
N ARG A 425 25.76 53.41 10.68
CA ARG A 425 26.82 53.77 9.72
C ARG A 425 26.35 54.92 8.80
N LEU A 426 27.24 55.89 8.49
CA LEU A 426 26.93 57.03 7.64
C LEU A 426 26.33 56.65 6.26
N ARG A 427 26.69 55.53 5.70
CA ARG A 427 26.11 55.07 4.40
C ARG A 427 24.59 54.82 4.48
N GLN A 428 24.07 54.50 5.67
CA GLN A 428 22.64 54.20 5.91
C GLN A 428 21.78 55.46 5.87
N LEU A 429 22.41 56.61 5.79
CA LEU A 429 21.75 57.94 5.67
C LEU A 429 21.39 58.33 4.22
N THR A 430 21.79 57.49 3.26
CA THR A 430 21.45 57.77 1.86
C THR A 430 19.98 57.45 1.56
N GLY A 431 19.31 58.25 0.69
CA GLY A 431 17.91 58.03 0.37
C GLY A 431 17.57 56.61 -0.09
N LEU A 432 18.44 55.99 -0.87
CA LEU A 432 18.27 54.59 -1.33
C LEU A 432 18.25 53.57 -0.15
N GLU A 433 19.07 53.81 0.87
CA GLU A 433 19.10 52.94 2.05
C GLU A 433 17.91 53.21 2.99
N GLN A 434 17.41 54.44 3.04
CA GLN A 434 16.17 54.80 3.74
C GLN A 434 14.96 54.05 3.15
N ASP A 435 14.83 54.01 1.83
CA ASP A 435 13.76 53.28 1.15
C ASP A 435 13.84 51.77 1.45
N LYS A 436 15.05 51.23 1.53
CA LYS A 436 15.24 49.82 1.92
C LYS A 436 14.82 49.57 3.36
N LEU A 437 15.17 50.46 4.31
CA LEU A 437 14.77 50.29 5.72
C LEU A 437 13.25 50.31 5.86
N ARG A 438 12.56 51.22 5.16
CA ARG A 438 11.09 51.26 5.14
C ARG A 438 10.50 49.99 4.51
N GLY A 439 11.04 49.54 3.38
CA GLY A 439 10.62 48.31 2.73
C GLY A 439 10.80 47.10 3.64
N GLU A 440 11.95 46.99 4.33
CA GLU A 440 12.21 45.90 5.32
C GLU A 440 11.21 45.98 6.48
N TYR A 441 10.89 47.13 7.00
CA TYR A 441 9.92 47.33 8.06
C TYR A 441 8.51 46.89 7.65
N ASP A 442 8.04 47.30 6.45
CA ASP A 442 6.73 46.95 5.92
C ASP A 442 6.59 45.42 5.70
N GLU A 443 7.66 44.77 5.24
CA GLU A 443 7.71 43.31 5.11
C GLU A 443 7.66 42.63 6.48
N LEU A 444 8.39 43.14 7.47
CA LEU A 444 8.36 42.62 8.81
C LEU A 444 6.99 42.76 9.49
N VAL A 445 6.31 43.93 9.29
CA VAL A 445 4.96 44.12 9.83
C VAL A 445 3.98 43.10 9.25
N LYS A 446 4.07 42.79 7.96
CA LYS A 446 3.27 41.71 7.34
C LYS A 446 3.63 40.34 7.92
N THR A 447 4.91 40.07 8.09
CA THR A 447 5.41 38.81 8.69
C THR A 447 4.93 38.68 10.12
N ILE A 448 4.99 39.71 10.94
CA ILE A 448 4.50 39.75 12.32
C ILE A 448 2.99 39.45 12.37
N ALA A 449 2.21 40.06 11.48
CA ALA A 449 0.78 39.81 11.39
C ALA A 449 0.48 38.35 11.01
N ASP A 450 1.23 37.81 10.07
CA ASP A 450 1.13 36.42 9.65
C ASP A 450 1.49 35.43 10.78
N LEU A 451 2.60 35.68 11.47
CA LEU A 451 3.03 34.86 12.61
C LEU A 451 2.03 34.91 13.77
N LYS A 452 1.41 36.06 14.04
CA LYS A 452 0.33 36.18 15.04
C LYS A 452 -0.91 35.39 14.62
N ASP A 453 -1.29 35.45 13.37
CA ASP A 453 -2.42 34.67 12.84
C ASP A 453 -2.16 33.14 12.95
N ILE A 454 -0.92 32.67 12.73
CA ILE A 454 -0.53 31.28 12.95
C ILE A 454 -0.67 30.89 14.42
N LEU A 455 -0.28 31.76 15.37
CA LEU A 455 -0.39 31.48 16.79
C LEU A 455 -1.85 31.45 17.26
N ASP A 456 -2.71 32.29 16.71
CA ASP A 456 -4.12 32.35 17.11
C ASP A 456 -4.95 31.17 16.59
N LYS A 457 -4.68 30.70 15.34
CA LYS A 457 -5.52 29.71 14.67
C LYS A 457 -4.90 28.31 14.67
N LYS A 458 -5.55 27.39 15.38
CA LYS A 458 -5.11 25.97 15.42
C LYS A 458 -5.15 25.33 14.02
N ASP A 459 -6.21 25.58 13.24
CA ASP A 459 -6.38 24.97 11.92
C ASP A 459 -5.24 25.36 10.97
N ARG A 460 -4.76 26.60 11.07
CA ARG A 460 -3.63 27.07 10.27
C ARG A 460 -2.33 26.34 10.65
N ARG A 461 -2.10 26.13 11.95
CA ARG A 461 -0.95 25.33 12.41
C ARG A 461 -1.01 23.89 11.92
N MET A 462 -2.21 23.30 11.95
CA MET A 462 -2.41 21.95 11.40
C MET A 462 -2.18 21.89 9.88
N SER A 463 -2.59 22.92 9.13
CA SER A 463 -2.29 23.03 7.70
C SER A 463 -0.78 23.13 7.43
N ILE A 464 -0.03 23.89 8.23
CA ILE A 464 1.43 23.97 8.12
C ILE A 464 2.07 22.60 8.34
N ILE A 465 1.61 21.86 9.35
CA ILE A 465 2.12 20.50 9.62
C ILE A 465 1.84 19.57 8.43
N LYS A 466 0.65 19.66 7.84
CA LYS A 466 0.29 18.87 6.64
C LYS A 466 1.21 19.20 5.46
N GLU A 467 1.43 20.49 5.19
CA GLU A 467 2.33 20.91 4.11
C GLU A 467 3.77 20.45 4.33
N GLU A 468 4.25 20.47 5.57
CA GLU A 468 5.58 19.96 5.91
C GLU A 468 5.66 18.46 5.70
N LEU A 469 4.62 17.71 6.08
CA LEU A 469 4.55 16.25 5.88
C LEU A 469 4.47 15.89 4.39
N GLU A 470 3.69 16.63 3.58
CA GLU A 470 3.64 16.40 2.14
C GLU A 470 5.01 16.65 1.48
N LYS A 471 5.72 17.68 1.87
CA LYS A 471 7.10 17.93 1.40
C LYS A 471 8.07 16.80 1.77
N ILE A 472 7.93 16.24 2.98
CA ILE A 472 8.72 15.07 3.41
C ILE A 472 8.37 13.85 2.57
N LYS A 473 7.08 13.63 2.28
CA LYS A 473 6.60 12.54 1.44
C LYS A 473 7.12 12.67 0.00
N GLU A 474 7.08 13.85 -0.60
CA GLU A 474 7.66 14.09 -1.93
C GLU A 474 9.17 13.85 -1.97
N LYS A 475 9.88 14.22 -0.90
CA LYS A 475 11.34 14.14 -0.84
C LYS A 475 11.87 12.74 -0.60
N TYR A 476 11.17 11.92 0.19
CA TYR A 476 11.65 10.63 0.70
C TYR A 476 10.69 9.46 0.48
N GLY A 477 9.48 9.71 -0.03
CA GLY A 477 8.50 8.67 -0.27
C GLY A 477 9.01 7.61 -1.24
N ASP A 478 8.77 6.37 -0.90
CA ASP A 478 9.14 5.21 -1.70
C ASP A 478 8.06 4.13 -1.64
N GLU A 479 8.23 3.12 -2.48
CA GLU A 479 7.33 1.97 -2.48
C GLU A 479 7.61 1.04 -1.30
N ARG A 480 6.57 0.30 -0.89
CA ARG A 480 6.67 -0.74 0.12
C ARG A 480 7.64 -1.85 -0.32
N ARG A 481 8.53 -2.27 0.58
CA ARG A 481 9.46 -3.38 0.36
C ARG A 481 8.87 -4.73 0.74
N SER A 482 8.17 -4.79 1.88
CA SER A 482 7.57 -6.03 2.37
C SER A 482 6.23 -6.30 1.69
N ASN A 483 6.05 -7.51 1.15
CA ASN A 483 4.77 -7.98 0.64
C ASN A 483 3.83 -8.38 1.79
N ILE A 484 2.53 -8.37 1.54
CA ILE A 484 1.52 -8.82 2.51
C ILE A 484 0.74 -9.98 1.90
N GLU A 485 0.75 -11.13 2.58
CA GLU A 485 -0.06 -12.30 2.25
C GLU A 485 -1.09 -12.48 3.35
N TYR A 486 -2.35 -12.23 3.03
CA TYR A 486 -3.44 -12.19 4.00
C TYR A 486 -4.00 -13.60 4.35
N ALA A 487 -3.25 -14.65 4.16
CA ALA A 487 -3.68 -16.01 4.43
C ALA A 487 -3.93 -16.23 5.94
N GLY A 488 -5.13 -16.62 6.32
CA GLY A 488 -5.42 -17.29 7.60
C GLY A 488 -6.01 -16.44 8.73
N GLY A 489 -6.62 -15.29 8.50
CA GLY A 489 -7.23 -14.50 9.57
C GLY A 489 -8.69 -14.11 9.34
N ASN A 490 -9.43 -13.85 10.43
CA ASN A 490 -10.80 -13.34 10.42
C ASN A 490 -10.93 -11.89 9.91
N PHE A 491 -9.87 -11.32 9.39
CA PHE A 491 -9.88 -9.97 8.83
C PHE A 491 -10.33 -10.02 7.38
N SER A 492 -11.47 -9.42 7.11
CA SER A 492 -11.97 -9.26 5.76
C SER A 492 -11.19 -8.15 5.06
N ILE A 493 -10.36 -8.51 4.09
CA ILE A 493 -9.74 -7.54 3.15
C ILE A 493 -10.83 -6.73 2.45
N GLU A 494 -12.04 -7.28 2.37
CA GLU A 494 -13.24 -6.65 1.82
C GLU A 494 -13.52 -5.29 2.45
N ASP A 495 -13.22 -5.13 3.75
CA ASP A 495 -13.40 -3.85 4.47
C ASP A 495 -12.42 -2.76 4.04
N MET A 496 -11.32 -3.12 3.38
CA MET A 496 -10.27 -2.19 2.92
C MET A 496 -10.27 -1.93 1.41
N ILE A 497 -11.03 -2.70 0.65
CA ILE A 497 -11.08 -2.57 -0.81
C ILE A 497 -12.46 -2.08 -1.21
N PRO A 498 -12.59 -0.98 -1.96
CA PRO A 498 -13.88 -0.53 -2.48
C PRO A 498 -14.56 -1.64 -3.27
N ASN A 499 -15.84 -1.89 -2.98
CA ASN A 499 -16.63 -2.92 -3.67
C ASN A 499 -17.11 -2.42 -5.04
N GLU A 500 -16.18 -2.07 -5.92
CA GLU A 500 -16.45 -1.55 -7.24
C GLU A 500 -16.79 -2.66 -8.24
N LYS A 501 -17.59 -2.29 -9.25
CA LYS A 501 -17.86 -3.16 -10.40
C LYS A 501 -16.63 -3.20 -11.31
N VAL A 502 -16.19 -4.39 -11.64
CA VAL A 502 -15.03 -4.63 -12.51
C VAL A 502 -15.39 -5.56 -13.66
N VAL A 503 -14.75 -5.36 -14.78
CA VAL A 503 -14.79 -6.25 -15.94
C VAL A 503 -13.61 -7.21 -15.85
N ILE A 504 -13.88 -8.49 -15.84
CA ILE A 504 -12.86 -9.53 -15.85
C ILE A 504 -12.79 -10.08 -17.27
N THR A 505 -11.59 -10.14 -17.81
CA THR A 505 -11.33 -10.62 -19.14
C THR A 505 -10.37 -11.80 -19.13
N ILE A 506 -10.67 -12.84 -19.91
CA ILE A 506 -9.80 -14.00 -20.09
C ILE A 506 -9.60 -14.23 -21.57
N SER A 507 -8.35 -14.34 -22.01
CA SER A 507 -8.01 -14.67 -23.37
C SER A 507 -7.97 -16.18 -23.60
N HIS A 508 -7.99 -16.60 -24.87
CA HIS A 508 -7.88 -18.00 -25.28
C HIS A 508 -6.60 -18.68 -24.77
N ALA A 509 -5.50 -17.93 -24.69
CA ALA A 509 -4.23 -18.40 -24.14
C ALA A 509 -4.21 -18.42 -22.59
N GLY A 510 -5.32 -18.05 -21.92
CA GLY A 510 -5.46 -18.12 -20.47
C GLY A 510 -4.85 -16.93 -19.70
N TYR A 511 -4.76 -15.75 -20.30
CA TYR A 511 -4.41 -14.51 -19.59
C TYR A 511 -5.67 -13.90 -18.98
N ILE A 512 -5.58 -13.52 -17.70
CA ILE A 512 -6.66 -12.91 -16.93
C ILE A 512 -6.26 -11.56 -16.38
N LYS A 513 -7.19 -10.62 -16.37
CA LYS A 513 -7.10 -9.33 -15.69
C LYS A 513 -8.46 -8.84 -15.25
N ARG A 514 -8.50 -7.90 -14.31
CA ARG A 514 -9.67 -7.09 -13.99
C ARG A 514 -9.42 -5.62 -14.38
N THR A 515 -10.46 -4.95 -14.83
CA THR A 515 -10.43 -3.53 -15.20
C THR A 515 -11.68 -2.87 -14.64
N PRO A 516 -11.60 -1.67 -14.02
CA PRO A 516 -12.79 -0.96 -13.56
C PRO A 516 -13.82 -0.78 -14.67
N LEU A 517 -15.10 -1.04 -14.37
CA LEU A 517 -16.17 -0.95 -15.37
C LEU A 517 -16.29 0.46 -15.97
N ALA A 518 -16.01 1.48 -15.18
CA ALA A 518 -16.02 2.89 -15.61
C ALA A 518 -15.09 3.21 -16.79
N GLU A 519 -14.04 2.39 -17.02
CA GLU A 519 -13.18 2.54 -18.20
C GLU A 519 -13.86 2.18 -19.52
N TYR A 520 -15.02 1.48 -19.52
CA TYR A 520 -15.73 1.07 -20.74
C TYR A 520 -16.84 2.08 -21.08
N LYS A 521 -16.63 2.87 -22.16
CA LYS A 521 -17.61 3.84 -22.65
C LYS A 521 -18.74 3.13 -23.42
N THR A 522 -19.97 3.58 -23.20
CA THR A 522 -21.15 3.12 -23.98
C THR A 522 -21.08 3.66 -25.41
N GLN A 523 -21.38 2.81 -26.40
CA GLN A 523 -21.46 3.17 -27.83
C GLN A 523 -22.80 2.78 -28.43
N ASN A 524 -23.25 3.55 -29.42
CA ASN A 524 -24.49 3.27 -30.12
C ASN A 524 -24.33 2.07 -31.07
N ARG A 525 -25.46 1.48 -31.48
CA ARG A 525 -25.55 0.40 -32.44
C ARG A 525 -24.85 0.74 -33.78
N GLY A 526 -24.03 -0.19 -34.31
CA GLY A 526 -23.26 0.01 -35.51
C GLY A 526 -21.91 0.70 -35.37
N GLY A 527 -21.48 1.01 -34.12
CA GLY A 527 -20.14 1.53 -33.84
C GLY A 527 -19.05 0.54 -34.21
N VAL A 528 -17.81 1.06 -34.36
CA VAL A 528 -16.63 0.26 -34.71
C VAL A 528 -16.07 -0.52 -33.53
N GLY A 529 -16.48 -0.19 -32.29
CA GLY A 529 -15.96 -0.75 -31.03
C GLY A 529 -14.64 -0.14 -30.58
N GLN A 530 -14.24 -0.50 -29.37
CA GLN A 530 -12.96 -0.10 -28.77
C GLN A 530 -12.15 -1.35 -28.44
N LYS A 531 -10.83 -1.23 -28.48
CA LYS A 531 -9.94 -2.33 -28.16
C LYS A 531 -10.03 -2.65 -26.65
N ALA A 532 -10.47 -3.86 -26.31
CA ALA A 532 -10.66 -4.30 -24.92
C ALA A 532 -9.38 -4.88 -24.30
N THR A 533 -8.45 -5.36 -25.13
CA THR A 533 -7.16 -5.92 -24.70
C THR A 533 -6.19 -5.95 -25.86
N THR A 534 -4.89 -6.02 -25.56
CA THR A 534 -3.84 -6.30 -26.55
C THR A 534 -3.46 -7.77 -26.41
N THR A 535 -3.73 -8.56 -27.44
CA THR A 535 -3.37 -9.98 -27.50
C THR A 535 -2.10 -10.19 -28.33
N ARG A 536 -1.46 -11.35 -28.16
CA ARG A 536 -0.38 -11.79 -29.08
C ARG A 536 -0.99 -12.25 -30.40
N ASN A 537 -0.19 -12.31 -31.45
CA ASN A 537 -0.61 -12.96 -32.69
C ASN A 537 -1.11 -14.38 -32.36
N GLU A 538 -2.34 -14.75 -32.74
CA GLU A 538 -3.04 -16.01 -32.48
C GLU A 538 -3.78 -16.10 -31.12
N ASP A 539 -3.71 -15.11 -30.21
CA ASP A 539 -4.52 -15.05 -28.99
C ASP A 539 -5.70 -14.09 -29.16
N PHE A 540 -6.86 -14.43 -28.62
CA PHE A 540 -8.08 -13.61 -28.67
C PHE A 540 -8.83 -13.67 -27.34
N LEU A 541 -9.69 -12.69 -27.08
CA LEU A 541 -10.51 -12.63 -25.90
C LEU A 541 -11.63 -13.67 -25.97
N GLU A 542 -11.62 -14.67 -25.08
CA GLU A 542 -12.60 -15.75 -25.08
C GLU A 542 -13.75 -15.49 -24.11
N HIS A 543 -13.46 -14.93 -22.92
CA HIS A 543 -14.45 -14.67 -21.89
C HIS A 543 -14.38 -13.25 -21.37
N LEU A 544 -15.57 -12.64 -21.17
CA LEU A 544 -15.75 -11.38 -20.50
C LEU A 544 -16.95 -11.47 -19.58
N PHE A 545 -16.82 -11.02 -18.34
CA PHE A 545 -17.93 -10.93 -17.39
C PHE A 545 -17.71 -9.80 -16.39
N VAL A 546 -18.78 -9.40 -15.74
CA VAL A 546 -18.79 -8.32 -14.75
C VAL A 546 -19.04 -8.92 -13.39
N GLY A 547 -18.23 -8.49 -12.41
CA GLY A 547 -18.35 -8.84 -11.00
C GLY A 547 -18.04 -7.65 -10.12
N THR A 548 -18.11 -7.83 -8.80
CA THR A 548 -17.62 -6.86 -7.83
C THR A 548 -16.40 -7.37 -7.11
N ASN A 549 -15.55 -6.47 -6.61
CA ASN A 549 -14.26 -6.83 -6.01
C ASN A 549 -14.38 -7.85 -4.86
N HIS A 550 -15.44 -7.79 -4.06
CA HIS A 550 -15.59 -8.64 -2.86
C HIS A 550 -16.17 -10.02 -3.13
N GLN A 551 -16.66 -10.29 -4.34
CA GLN A 551 -17.25 -11.57 -4.67
C GLN A 551 -16.21 -12.69 -4.74
N TYR A 552 -16.65 -13.92 -4.46
CA TYR A 552 -15.89 -15.13 -4.76
C TYR A 552 -16.12 -15.54 -6.21
N MET A 553 -15.04 -15.89 -6.87
CA MET A 553 -15.04 -16.50 -8.18
C MET A 553 -14.79 -17.99 -8.08
N LEU A 554 -15.68 -18.77 -8.62
CA LEU A 554 -15.48 -20.18 -8.92
C LEU A 554 -15.03 -20.30 -10.37
N PHE A 555 -13.90 -20.95 -10.58
CA PHE A 555 -13.31 -21.22 -11.90
C PHE A 555 -13.52 -22.69 -12.24
N PHE A 556 -14.31 -22.97 -13.25
CA PHE A 556 -14.54 -24.34 -13.71
C PHE A 556 -13.71 -24.60 -14.95
N THR A 557 -12.94 -25.70 -14.91
CA THR A 557 -12.04 -26.01 -16.00
C THR A 557 -12.67 -26.98 -16.99
N GLN A 558 -12.12 -27.01 -18.20
CA GLN A 558 -12.50 -27.89 -19.28
C GLN A 558 -12.52 -29.37 -18.86
N LYS A 559 -11.58 -29.81 -18.03
CA LYS A 559 -11.49 -31.14 -17.45
C LYS A 559 -12.43 -31.39 -16.26
N GLY A 560 -13.25 -30.40 -15.89
CA GLY A 560 -14.26 -30.52 -14.85
C GLY A 560 -13.76 -30.30 -13.41
N LYS A 561 -12.65 -29.60 -13.20
CA LYS A 561 -12.21 -29.14 -11.88
C LYS A 561 -12.79 -27.76 -11.54
N CYS A 562 -12.90 -27.46 -10.25
CA CYS A 562 -13.32 -26.18 -9.72
C CYS A 562 -12.23 -25.62 -8.79
N PHE A 563 -11.87 -24.34 -9.01
CA PHE A 563 -10.96 -23.54 -8.18
C PHE A 563 -11.67 -22.30 -7.67
N TRP A 564 -11.14 -21.67 -6.61
CA TRP A 564 -11.67 -20.46 -5.99
C TRP A 564 -10.68 -19.33 -6.00
N MET A 565 -11.17 -18.10 -6.14
CA MET A 565 -10.41 -16.87 -5.97
C MET A 565 -11.35 -15.72 -5.62
N ARG A 566 -10.88 -14.74 -4.86
CA ARG A 566 -11.56 -13.46 -4.72
C ARG A 566 -11.34 -12.59 -5.96
N VAL A 567 -12.32 -11.81 -6.34
CA VAL A 567 -12.19 -10.94 -7.53
C VAL A 567 -11.07 -9.93 -7.38
N TYR A 568 -10.85 -9.38 -6.19
CA TYR A 568 -9.76 -8.43 -5.93
C TYR A 568 -8.35 -9.07 -6.04
N GLU A 569 -8.22 -10.38 -5.92
CA GLU A 569 -6.95 -11.10 -6.11
C GLU A 569 -6.56 -11.21 -7.59
N ILE A 570 -7.52 -10.97 -8.49
CA ILE A 570 -7.24 -10.93 -9.93
C ILE A 570 -6.46 -9.64 -10.23
N PRO A 571 -5.31 -9.74 -10.92
CA PRO A 571 -4.48 -8.57 -11.22
C PRO A 571 -5.23 -7.47 -11.94
N GLU A 572 -5.09 -6.24 -11.46
CA GLU A 572 -5.64 -5.07 -12.12
C GLU A 572 -4.81 -4.70 -13.35
N GLY A 573 -5.47 -4.29 -14.39
CA GLY A 573 -4.83 -3.90 -15.62
C GLY A 573 -5.68 -2.94 -16.43
N SER A 574 -5.04 -2.03 -17.15
CA SER A 574 -5.71 -1.14 -18.10
C SER A 574 -6.35 -1.95 -19.24
N LYS A 575 -7.28 -1.34 -19.97
CA LYS A 575 -7.93 -1.96 -21.14
C LYS A 575 -6.94 -2.62 -22.09
N THR A 576 -5.80 -1.99 -22.34
CA THR A 576 -4.81 -2.46 -23.32
C THR A 576 -3.78 -3.43 -22.76
N SER A 577 -3.71 -3.64 -21.45
CA SER A 577 -2.76 -4.57 -20.84
C SER A 577 -3.11 -6.03 -21.17
N LYS A 578 -2.09 -6.91 -21.20
CA LYS A 578 -2.27 -8.34 -21.49
C LYS A 578 -2.81 -9.16 -20.32
N GLY A 579 -2.74 -8.65 -19.10
CA GLY A 579 -3.06 -9.40 -17.90
C GLY A 579 -1.95 -10.40 -17.49
N ARG A 580 -2.27 -11.30 -16.56
CA ARG A 580 -1.37 -12.40 -16.13
C ARG A 580 -1.95 -13.75 -16.49
N ALA A 581 -1.07 -14.73 -16.73
CA ALA A 581 -1.49 -16.09 -17.01
C ALA A 581 -2.24 -16.67 -15.79
N ILE A 582 -3.41 -17.24 -16.02
CA ILE A 582 -4.26 -17.81 -14.97
C ILE A 582 -3.58 -18.95 -14.21
N GLN A 583 -2.65 -19.64 -14.85
CA GLN A 583 -1.81 -20.68 -14.23
C GLN A 583 -0.90 -20.15 -13.12
N ASN A 584 -0.61 -18.84 -13.11
CA ASN A 584 0.16 -18.20 -12.05
C ASN A 584 -0.72 -17.76 -10.86
N LEU A 585 -2.03 -17.84 -11.01
CA LEU A 585 -3.00 -17.41 -10.00
C LEU A 585 -3.72 -18.59 -9.35
N ILE A 586 -4.02 -19.63 -10.12
CA ILE A 586 -4.63 -20.87 -9.65
C ILE A 586 -3.77 -22.07 -10.10
N ASN A 587 -3.75 -23.12 -9.28
CA ASN A 587 -2.93 -24.31 -9.55
C ASN A 587 -3.60 -25.23 -10.57
N ILE A 588 -3.71 -24.76 -11.82
CA ILE A 588 -4.32 -25.47 -12.96
C ILE A 588 -3.25 -26.25 -13.73
N GLU A 589 -3.60 -27.42 -14.26
CA GLU A 589 -2.72 -28.21 -15.13
C GLU A 589 -2.41 -27.46 -16.44
N GLN A 590 -1.22 -27.66 -17.02
CA GLN A 590 -0.77 -26.94 -18.22
C GLN A 590 -1.67 -27.16 -19.43
N ASP A 591 -2.32 -28.31 -19.54
CA ASP A 591 -3.19 -28.73 -20.65
C ASP A 591 -4.69 -28.52 -20.36
N ASP A 592 -5.04 -27.90 -19.22
CA ASP A 592 -6.43 -27.56 -18.86
C ASP A 592 -6.71 -26.06 -19.05
N LYS A 593 -7.97 -25.69 -19.29
CA LYS A 593 -8.42 -24.32 -19.50
C LYS A 593 -9.66 -24.04 -18.69
N VAL A 594 -9.77 -22.82 -18.17
CA VAL A 594 -11.00 -22.36 -17.52
C VAL A 594 -12.07 -22.10 -18.58
N LYS A 595 -13.26 -22.69 -18.40
CA LYS A 595 -14.39 -22.62 -19.32
C LYS A 595 -15.60 -21.87 -18.76
N ALA A 596 -15.76 -21.87 -17.43
CA ALA A 596 -16.88 -21.21 -16.81
C ALA A 596 -16.50 -20.53 -15.51
N PHE A 597 -17.24 -19.51 -15.22
CA PHE A 597 -17.06 -18.65 -14.05
C PHE A 597 -18.39 -18.47 -13.35
N ILE A 598 -18.38 -18.53 -12.03
CA ILE A 598 -19.52 -18.22 -11.19
C ILE A 598 -19.10 -17.22 -10.15
N ASN A 599 -19.73 -16.06 -10.13
CA ASN A 599 -19.66 -15.13 -9.02
C ASN A 599 -20.59 -15.64 -7.92
N THR A 600 -20.06 -15.79 -6.72
CA THR A 600 -20.84 -16.18 -5.55
C THR A 600 -20.73 -15.09 -4.49
N GLN A 601 -21.78 -14.92 -3.69
CA GLN A 601 -21.75 -14.01 -2.54
C GLN A 601 -20.88 -14.60 -1.42
N ASP A 602 -21.43 -14.86 -0.26
CA ASP A 602 -20.67 -15.43 0.86
C ASP A 602 -20.83 -16.97 0.91
N LEU A 603 -19.73 -17.70 0.78
CA LEU A 603 -19.70 -19.16 0.90
C LEU A 603 -19.79 -19.66 2.36
N LYS A 604 -19.87 -18.77 3.35
CA LYS A 604 -20.08 -19.09 4.76
C LYS A 604 -21.53 -18.98 5.20
N ASP A 605 -22.38 -18.35 4.37
CA ASP A 605 -23.81 -18.23 4.63
C ASP A 605 -24.48 -19.58 4.36
N GLU A 606 -24.88 -20.27 5.43
CA GLU A 606 -25.52 -21.60 5.34
C GLU A 606 -26.85 -21.59 4.59
N GLU A 607 -27.63 -20.53 4.72
CA GLU A 607 -28.90 -20.41 4.02
C GLU A 607 -28.67 -20.24 2.52
N TYR A 608 -27.71 -19.38 2.15
CA TYR A 608 -27.34 -19.14 0.76
C TYR A 608 -26.81 -20.41 0.09
N ILE A 609 -25.85 -21.12 0.69
CA ILE A 609 -25.21 -22.31 0.06
C ILE A 609 -26.15 -23.52 -0.03
N ASN A 610 -27.13 -23.64 0.86
CA ASN A 610 -28.10 -24.75 0.84
C ASN A 610 -29.24 -24.52 -0.15
N ASN A 611 -29.57 -23.26 -0.46
CA ASN A 611 -30.66 -22.90 -1.36
C ASN A 611 -30.19 -22.66 -2.80
N HIS A 612 -28.87 -22.79 -3.07
CA HIS A 612 -28.34 -22.62 -4.42
C HIS A 612 -27.66 -23.88 -4.95
N TYR A 613 -27.66 -23.97 -6.25
CA TYR A 613 -27.09 -25.11 -7.01
C TYR A 613 -26.17 -24.58 -8.11
N VAL A 614 -25.19 -25.40 -8.47
CA VAL A 614 -24.38 -25.21 -9.69
C VAL A 614 -24.88 -26.20 -10.74
N ILE A 615 -25.42 -25.65 -11.82
CA ILE A 615 -25.77 -26.44 -13.01
C ILE A 615 -24.67 -26.31 -14.04
N MET A 616 -24.26 -27.43 -14.63
CA MET A 616 -23.17 -27.51 -15.60
C MET A 616 -23.64 -28.18 -16.87
N ALA A 617 -23.10 -27.74 -18.00
CA ALA A 617 -23.34 -28.36 -19.30
C ALA A 617 -22.02 -28.66 -20.00
N THR A 618 -21.96 -29.81 -20.71
CA THR A 618 -20.82 -30.18 -21.53
C THR A 618 -21.14 -29.98 -23.02
N LYS A 619 -20.09 -29.91 -23.84
CA LYS A 619 -20.22 -29.77 -25.31
C LYS A 619 -21.05 -30.90 -25.95
N GLN A 620 -20.96 -32.13 -25.45
CA GLN A 620 -21.75 -33.24 -25.92
C GLN A 620 -23.18 -33.31 -25.35
N GLY A 621 -23.62 -32.24 -24.69
CA GLY A 621 -25.00 -32.08 -24.24
C GLY A 621 -25.33 -32.81 -22.92
N GLN A 622 -24.37 -33.18 -22.09
CA GLN A 622 -24.63 -33.64 -20.71
C GLN A 622 -24.95 -32.44 -19.83
N VAL A 623 -25.83 -32.61 -18.87
CA VAL A 623 -26.19 -31.61 -17.85
C VAL A 623 -26.10 -32.21 -16.47
N LYS A 624 -25.53 -31.47 -15.53
CA LYS A 624 -25.38 -31.87 -14.11
C LYS A 624 -25.78 -30.74 -13.17
N LYS A 625 -26.50 -31.10 -12.11
CA LYS A 625 -26.84 -30.19 -11.00
C LYS A 625 -26.14 -30.65 -9.72
N THR A 626 -25.48 -29.74 -9.00
CA THR A 626 -24.77 -30.02 -7.75
C THR A 626 -25.10 -28.90 -6.75
N SER A 627 -25.36 -29.23 -5.47
CA SER A 627 -25.59 -28.23 -4.42
C SER A 627 -24.35 -27.32 -4.26
N LEU A 628 -24.58 -26.03 -4.04
CA LEU A 628 -23.49 -25.05 -3.81
C LEU A 628 -22.71 -25.37 -2.53
N GLU A 629 -23.35 -26.00 -1.52
CA GLU A 629 -22.68 -26.47 -0.30
C GLU A 629 -21.45 -27.32 -0.61
N GLN A 630 -21.48 -28.15 -1.65
CA GLN A 630 -20.35 -28.97 -2.04
C GLN A 630 -19.13 -28.17 -2.53
N TYR A 631 -19.28 -26.88 -2.79
CA TYR A 631 -18.26 -25.91 -3.19
C TYR A 631 -17.93 -24.88 -2.10
N SER A 632 -18.52 -24.99 -0.90
CA SER A 632 -18.33 -24.01 0.19
C SER A 632 -16.98 -24.05 0.87
N ARG A 633 -16.16 -25.08 0.61
CA ARG A 633 -14.84 -25.27 1.24
C ARG A 633 -13.72 -25.13 0.22
N PRO A 634 -13.15 -23.91 0.04
CA PRO A 634 -12.07 -23.66 -0.90
C PRO A 634 -10.84 -24.55 -0.62
N ARG A 635 -10.19 -25.03 -1.70
CA ARG A 635 -8.92 -25.77 -1.65
C ARG A 635 -7.98 -25.25 -2.73
N ALA A 636 -6.73 -24.99 -2.36
CA ALA A 636 -5.72 -24.46 -3.28
C ALA A 636 -5.50 -25.33 -4.54
N ASN A 637 -5.62 -26.65 -4.41
CA ASN A 637 -5.45 -27.61 -5.53
C ASN A 637 -6.75 -27.84 -6.31
N GLY A 638 -7.80 -27.08 -6.04
CA GLY A 638 -9.10 -27.29 -6.64
C GLY A 638 -9.79 -28.61 -6.22
N ILE A 639 -11.00 -28.83 -6.69
CA ILE A 639 -11.76 -30.05 -6.48
C ILE A 639 -12.38 -30.52 -7.79
N ASN A 640 -12.74 -31.81 -7.86
CA ASN A 640 -13.51 -32.33 -8.98
C ASN A 640 -14.96 -31.78 -8.91
N ALA A 641 -15.43 -31.16 -10.00
CA ALA A 641 -16.76 -30.61 -10.10
C ALA A 641 -17.70 -31.51 -10.92
N ILE A 642 -17.19 -32.13 -11.96
CA ILE A 642 -17.90 -33.06 -12.85
C ILE A 642 -16.90 -34.06 -13.42
N THR A 643 -17.28 -35.33 -13.55
CA THR A 643 -16.48 -36.31 -14.31
C THR A 643 -16.83 -36.17 -15.79
N VAL A 644 -15.94 -35.55 -16.54
CA VAL A 644 -16.05 -35.36 -17.99
C VAL A 644 -15.71 -36.67 -18.71
N LYS A 645 -16.52 -37.09 -19.65
CA LYS A 645 -16.29 -38.30 -20.45
C LYS A 645 -15.18 -38.08 -21.50
N ASP A 646 -14.55 -39.15 -21.94
CA ASP A 646 -13.54 -39.08 -22.99
C ASP A 646 -14.11 -38.42 -24.26
N GLY A 647 -13.38 -37.44 -24.78
CA GLY A 647 -13.78 -36.65 -25.96
C GLY A 647 -14.87 -35.61 -25.71
N ASP A 648 -15.29 -35.37 -24.47
CA ASP A 648 -16.21 -34.28 -24.08
C ASP A 648 -15.43 -33.19 -23.32
N GLU A 649 -16.03 -32.05 -23.15
CA GLU A 649 -15.48 -30.92 -22.42
C GLU A 649 -16.59 -30.21 -21.61
N LEU A 650 -16.27 -29.73 -20.44
CA LEU A 650 -17.17 -28.81 -19.75
C LEU A 650 -17.24 -27.49 -20.55
N LEU A 651 -18.45 -27.05 -20.82
CA LEU A 651 -18.70 -25.84 -21.59
C LEU A 651 -19.04 -24.65 -20.69
N GLU A 652 -19.98 -24.85 -19.80
CA GLU A 652 -20.52 -23.75 -18.99
C GLU A 652 -21.01 -24.26 -17.63
N ALA A 653 -20.96 -23.41 -16.63
CA ALA A 653 -21.52 -23.62 -15.30
C ALA A 653 -22.26 -22.35 -14.87
N LYS A 654 -23.45 -22.51 -14.25
CA LYS A 654 -24.31 -21.42 -13.78
C LYS A 654 -24.76 -21.68 -12.34
N LEU A 655 -24.89 -20.60 -11.59
CA LEU A 655 -25.54 -20.64 -10.28
C LEU A 655 -27.04 -20.54 -10.45
N THR A 656 -27.81 -21.39 -9.74
CA THR A 656 -29.26 -21.43 -9.80
C THR A 656 -29.85 -21.58 -8.40
N ASN A 657 -31.13 -21.27 -8.27
CA ASN A 657 -31.89 -21.43 -7.01
C ASN A 657 -32.70 -22.75 -6.96
N GLY A 658 -32.57 -23.64 -7.93
CA GLY A 658 -33.30 -24.89 -7.99
C GLY A 658 -34.62 -24.88 -8.72
N GLU A 659 -35.17 -23.70 -9.01
CA GLU A 659 -36.46 -23.48 -9.68
C GLU A 659 -36.32 -22.86 -11.08
N SER A 660 -35.12 -22.72 -11.57
CA SER A 660 -34.81 -22.09 -12.86
C SER A 660 -35.26 -22.95 -14.04
N GLU A 661 -35.40 -22.32 -15.16
CA GLU A 661 -35.52 -23.02 -16.46
C GLU A 661 -34.20 -22.96 -17.19
N ILE A 662 -33.81 -24.05 -17.81
CA ILE A 662 -32.53 -24.21 -18.50
C ILE A 662 -32.75 -24.25 -20.00
N LEU A 663 -32.06 -23.35 -20.71
CA LEU A 663 -31.95 -23.38 -22.15
C LEU A 663 -30.54 -23.85 -22.54
N LEU A 664 -30.50 -24.83 -23.47
CA LEU A 664 -29.27 -25.23 -24.15
C LEU A 664 -29.38 -24.88 -25.63
N ALA A 665 -28.35 -24.30 -26.21
CA ALA A 665 -28.32 -23.99 -27.65
C ALA A 665 -27.20 -24.75 -28.33
N LEU A 666 -27.52 -25.21 -29.53
CA LEU A 666 -26.62 -25.94 -30.44
C LEU A 666 -26.02 -25.01 -31.48
N ARG A 667 -24.81 -25.28 -31.89
CA ARG A 667 -24.11 -24.64 -33.00
C ARG A 667 -24.97 -24.59 -34.29
N SER A 668 -25.71 -25.64 -34.53
CA SER A 668 -26.67 -25.75 -35.65
C SER A 668 -27.91 -24.83 -35.56
N GLY A 669 -27.97 -23.93 -34.60
CA GLY A 669 -29.06 -22.97 -34.42
C GLY A 669 -30.36 -23.53 -33.85
N LYS A 670 -30.32 -24.65 -33.13
CA LYS A 670 -31.42 -25.20 -32.34
C LYS A 670 -31.22 -24.98 -30.84
N SER A 671 -32.32 -24.94 -30.07
CA SER A 671 -32.27 -24.86 -28.62
C SER A 671 -33.37 -25.70 -27.96
N ILE A 672 -33.13 -26.13 -26.73
CA ILE A 672 -34.12 -26.83 -25.90
C ILE A 672 -34.29 -26.05 -24.58
N ARG A 673 -35.55 -25.91 -24.11
CA ARG A 673 -35.92 -25.34 -22.82
C ARG A 673 -36.55 -26.41 -21.97
N PHE A 674 -36.10 -26.54 -20.71
CA PHE A 674 -36.65 -27.49 -19.74
C PHE A 674 -36.49 -26.96 -18.34
N GLU A 675 -37.35 -27.40 -17.40
CA GLU A 675 -37.29 -27.05 -15.98
C GLU A 675 -36.06 -27.68 -15.31
N GLU A 676 -35.35 -26.91 -14.50
CA GLU A 676 -34.21 -27.37 -13.72
C GLU A 676 -34.56 -28.58 -12.83
N SER A 677 -35.78 -28.64 -12.31
CA SER A 677 -36.33 -29.75 -11.52
C SER A 677 -36.21 -31.11 -12.21
N LYS A 678 -36.17 -31.17 -13.54
CA LYS A 678 -35.98 -32.39 -14.32
C LYS A 678 -34.54 -32.93 -14.22
N THR A 679 -33.61 -32.14 -13.59
CA THR A 679 -32.25 -32.57 -13.30
C THR A 679 -32.07 -32.70 -11.81
N ARG A 680 -32.02 -33.93 -11.30
CA ARG A 680 -31.81 -34.19 -9.88
C ARG A 680 -30.42 -33.72 -9.42
N PRO A 681 -30.26 -33.21 -8.18
CA PRO A 681 -28.95 -32.95 -7.59
C PRO A 681 -28.07 -34.20 -7.54
N MET A 682 -26.79 -34.07 -7.90
CA MET A 682 -25.82 -35.16 -7.96
C MET A 682 -24.52 -34.72 -7.29
N GLY A 683 -23.79 -35.69 -6.75
CA GLY A 683 -22.47 -35.47 -6.15
C GLY A 683 -21.44 -35.03 -7.19
N ARG A 684 -20.36 -34.37 -6.76
CA ARG A 684 -19.32 -33.77 -7.62
C ARG A 684 -18.69 -34.76 -8.61
N ASN A 685 -18.56 -36.02 -8.28
CA ASN A 685 -17.94 -37.04 -9.14
C ASN A 685 -18.88 -37.67 -10.19
N ALA A 686 -20.14 -37.22 -10.30
CA ALA A 686 -21.05 -37.71 -11.34
C ALA A 686 -20.77 -37.07 -12.69
N SER A 687 -21.04 -37.76 -13.79
CA SER A 687 -20.89 -37.26 -15.17
C SER A 687 -22.14 -36.56 -15.71
N GLY A 688 -23.22 -36.50 -14.95
CA GLY A 688 -24.47 -35.85 -15.39
C GLY A 688 -25.43 -36.76 -16.15
N VAL A 689 -26.44 -36.16 -16.77
CA VAL A 689 -27.51 -36.79 -17.55
C VAL A 689 -27.67 -36.04 -18.88
N ARG A 690 -28.27 -36.68 -19.90
CA ARG A 690 -28.50 -36.05 -21.22
C ARG A 690 -29.43 -34.83 -21.09
N GLY A 691 -28.93 -33.64 -21.49
CA GLY A 691 -29.69 -32.39 -21.56
C GLY A 691 -30.36 -32.15 -22.91
N ILE A 692 -29.62 -32.37 -24.03
CA ILE A 692 -30.06 -32.17 -25.38
C ILE A 692 -29.48 -33.27 -26.30
N THR A 693 -30.18 -33.62 -27.37
CA THR A 693 -29.68 -34.53 -28.42
C THR A 693 -29.09 -33.71 -29.56
N LEU A 694 -27.81 -33.93 -29.87
CA LEU A 694 -27.08 -33.25 -30.96
C LEU A 694 -27.66 -33.59 -32.33
N GLY A 695 -27.57 -32.66 -33.24
CA GLY A 695 -28.08 -32.78 -34.60
C GLY A 695 -27.23 -33.61 -35.57
N GLY A 696 -25.99 -33.89 -35.21
CA GLY A 696 -25.02 -34.64 -36.00
C GLY A 696 -23.66 -34.75 -35.32
N PRO A 697 -22.67 -35.43 -35.90
CA PRO A 697 -21.34 -35.63 -35.27
C PRO A 697 -20.52 -34.36 -35.10
N ASN A 698 -20.81 -33.32 -35.88
CA ASN A 698 -20.11 -32.02 -35.80
C ASN A 698 -20.90 -30.95 -35.04
N ASP A 699 -22.07 -31.29 -34.48
CA ASP A 699 -22.89 -30.38 -33.71
C ASP A 699 -22.47 -30.42 -32.24
N GLU A 700 -22.47 -29.29 -31.57
CA GLU A 700 -22.10 -29.15 -30.18
C GLU A 700 -22.99 -28.13 -29.47
N VAL A 701 -23.07 -28.22 -28.16
CA VAL A 701 -23.70 -27.18 -27.35
C VAL A 701 -22.72 -25.97 -27.28
N ILE A 702 -23.25 -24.77 -27.60
CA ILE A 702 -22.47 -23.51 -27.61
C ILE A 702 -22.73 -22.61 -26.40
N GLY A 703 -23.78 -22.86 -25.65
CA GLY A 703 -24.10 -22.07 -24.48
C GLY A 703 -25.30 -22.64 -23.72
N MET A 704 -25.33 -22.28 -22.45
CA MET A 704 -26.40 -22.59 -21.51
C MET A 704 -26.92 -21.32 -20.85
N VAL A 705 -28.23 -21.13 -20.84
CA VAL A 705 -28.89 -20.03 -20.13
C VAL A 705 -29.73 -20.59 -19.00
N SER A 706 -29.65 -19.99 -17.82
CA SER A 706 -30.57 -20.21 -16.71
C SER A 706 -31.52 -19.01 -16.63
N VAL A 707 -32.80 -19.27 -16.62
CA VAL A 707 -33.85 -18.27 -16.57
C VAL A 707 -34.61 -18.43 -15.26
N ASN A 708 -34.62 -17.39 -14.47
CA ASN A 708 -35.35 -17.31 -13.18
C ASN A 708 -36.57 -16.40 -13.28
N ASP A 709 -36.62 -15.52 -14.29
CA ASP A 709 -37.66 -14.54 -14.49
C ASP A 709 -38.24 -14.66 -15.91
N ALA A 710 -39.52 -14.86 -16.03
CA ALA A 710 -40.21 -14.97 -17.30
C ALA A 710 -40.26 -13.66 -18.12
N SER A 711 -39.92 -12.52 -17.51
CA SER A 711 -39.85 -11.20 -18.17
C SER A 711 -38.62 -11.02 -19.05
N THR A 712 -37.70 -11.97 -19.10
CA THR A 712 -36.46 -11.87 -19.86
C THR A 712 -36.61 -12.45 -21.27
N ASP A 713 -35.94 -11.81 -22.23
CA ASP A 713 -35.84 -12.27 -23.60
C ASP A 713 -34.55 -13.07 -23.85
N ILE A 714 -34.55 -13.83 -24.92
CA ILE A 714 -33.40 -14.61 -25.36
C ILE A 714 -32.68 -13.90 -26.50
N LEU A 715 -31.46 -13.52 -26.29
CA LEU A 715 -30.55 -13.00 -27.29
C LEU A 715 -29.69 -14.13 -27.83
N VAL A 716 -29.61 -14.21 -29.17
CA VAL A 716 -28.70 -15.10 -29.87
C VAL A 716 -27.81 -14.31 -30.80
N VAL A 717 -26.54 -14.70 -30.88
CA VAL A 717 -25.52 -14.03 -31.73
C VAL A 717 -24.77 -15.09 -32.54
N SER A 718 -24.58 -14.83 -33.82
CA SER A 718 -23.86 -15.70 -34.75
C SER A 718 -22.47 -15.15 -35.08
N GLU A 719 -21.58 -15.98 -35.58
CA GLU A 719 -20.16 -15.69 -35.79
C GLU A 719 -19.90 -14.48 -36.71
N ASN A 720 -20.75 -14.21 -37.68
CA ASN A 720 -20.60 -13.08 -38.61
C ASN A 720 -21.24 -11.78 -38.12
N GLY A 721 -21.52 -11.66 -36.80
CA GLY A 721 -22.00 -10.44 -36.19
C GLY A 721 -23.49 -10.16 -36.32
N TYR A 722 -24.28 -11.16 -36.74
CA TYR A 722 -25.74 -11.10 -36.74
C TYR A 722 -26.27 -11.59 -35.39
N GLY A 723 -27.35 -10.99 -34.93
CA GLY A 723 -28.01 -11.42 -33.74
C GLY A 723 -29.43 -10.91 -33.64
N LYS A 724 -30.15 -11.42 -32.67
CA LYS A 724 -31.52 -11.02 -32.44
C LYS A 724 -31.94 -11.28 -31.00
N ARG A 725 -32.96 -10.57 -30.58
CA ARG A 725 -33.71 -10.72 -29.33
C ARG A 725 -35.06 -11.38 -29.69
N SER A 726 -35.43 -12.42 -28.98
CA SER A 726 -36.70 -13.15 -29.12
C SER A 726 -37.33 -13.34 -27.75
N SER A 727 -38.69 -13.30 -27.71
CA SER A 727 -39.40 -13.56 -26.43
C SER A 727 -39.11 -14.97 -25.92
N LEU A 728 -38.99 -15.11 -24.61
CA LEU A 728 -38.86 -16.41 -23.96
C LEU A 728 -40.08 -17.32 -24.24
N ASP A 729 -41.26 -16.76 -24.45
CA ASP A 729 -42.49 -17.49 -24.75
C ASP A 729 -42.47 -18.22 -26.09
N ASP A 730 -41.63 -17.78 -27.02
CA ASP A 730 -41.39 -18.48 -28.26
C ASP A 730 -40.72 -19.86 -28.06
N TYR A 731 -40.12 -20.12 -26.90
CA TYR A 731 -39.43 -21.34 -26.55
C TYR A 731 -40.26 -22.22 -25.64
N ARG A 732 -40.95 -23.22 -26.21
CA ARG A 732 -41.79 -24.15 -25.42
C ARG A 732 -40.95 -24.92 -24.37
N ILE A 733 -41.46 -25.10 -23.18
CA ILE A 733 -40.93 -25.98 -22.16
C ILE A 733 -41.13 -27.44 -22.59
N THR A 734 -40.06 -28.23 -22.55
CA THR A 734 -40.05 -29.65 -22.95
C THR A 734 -39.32 -30.49 -21.90
N ASN A 735 -39.32 -31.80 -22.06
CA ASN A 735 -38.45 -32.67 -21.26
C ASN A 735 -37.01 -32.58 -21.78
N ARG A 736 -36.02 -32.67 -20.87
CA ARG A 736 -34.62 -32.71 -21.24
C ARG A 736 -34.32 -33.90 -22.19
N GLY A 737 -33.24 -33.81 -22.96
CA GLY A 737 -32.77 -34.85 -23.87
C GLY A 737 -33.40 -34.87 -25.23
N GLY A 738 -34.33 -33.95 -25.52
CA GLY A 738 -34.98 -33.80 -26.88
C GLY A 738 -34.02 -33.15 -27.91
N LYS A 739 -34.51 -33.08 -29.20
CA LYS A 739 -33.78 -32.50 -30.33
C LYS A 739 -33.83 -30.97 -30.39
N GLY A 740 -34.64 -30.32 -29.54
CA GLY A 740 -34.81 -28.87 -29.48
C GLY A 740 -35.63 -28.29 -30.63
N VAL A 741 -35.78 -26.95 -30.60
CA VAL A 741 -36.49 -26.13 -31.60
C VAL A 741 -35.54 -25.15 -32.26
N LYS A 742 -35.86 -24.66 -33.47
CA LYS A 742 -35.00 -23.68 -34.16
C LYS A 742 -34.99 -22.34 -33.42
N THR A 743 -33.82 -21.79 -33.11
CA THR A 743 -33.63 -20.52 -32.41
C THR A 743 -33.10 -19.41 -33.34
N ILE A 744 -32.36 -19.72 -34.35
CA ILE A 744 -31.91 -18.79 -35.42
C ILE A 744 -31.83 -19.52 -36.75
N SER A 745 -31.99 -18.80 -37.84
CA SER A 745 -31.78 -19.36 -39.19
C SER A 745 -30.32 -19.23 -39.56
N ILE A 746 -29.60 -20.35 -39.55
CA ILE A 746 -28.19 -20.44 -39.97
C ILE A 746 -28.15 -20.40 -41.48
N THR A 747 -27.32 -19.49 -42.02
CA THR A 747 -27.07 -19.29 -43.48
C THR A 747 -25.61 -18.87 -43.64
N ASP A 748 -25.07 -18.90 -44.85
CA ASP A 748 -23.70 -18.41 -45.14
C ASP A 748 -23.49 -16.96 -44.71
N LYS A 749 -24.55 -16.16 -44.70
CA LYS A 749 -24.53 -14.77 -44.26
C LYS A 749 -24.39 -14.62 -42.75
N THR A 750 -25.07 -15.44 -41.96
CA THR A 750 -25.06 -15.39 -40.53
C THR A 750 -23.89 -16.14 -39.91
N GLY A 751 -23.43 -17.20 -40.55
CA GLY A 751 -22.52 -18.16 -39.93
C GLY A 751 -23.19 -18.97 -38.81
N ASP A 752 -22.44 -19.81 -38.13
CA ASP A 752 -22.90 -20.67 -37.05
C ASP A 752 -23.29 -19.87 -35.80
N LEU A 753 -24.09 -20.44 -34.90
CA LEU A 753 -24.47 -19.84 -33.67
C LEU A 753 -23.27 -19.89 -32.69
N VAL A 754 -22.94 -18.73 -32.08
CA VAL A 754 -21.78 -18.57 -31.16
C VAL A 754 -22.21 -18.32 -29.72
N ALA A 755 -23.29 -17.57 -29.50
CA ALA A 755 -23.71 -17.23 -28.16
C ALA A 755 -25.22 -17.21 -28.01
N ILE A 756 -25.68 -17.57 -26.78
CA ILE A 756 -27.04 -17.39 -26.29
C ILE A 756 -26.99 -16.75 -24.89
N LYS A 757 -27.83 -15.73 -24.65
CA LYS A 757 -27.93 -15.01 -23.34
C LYS A 757 -29.39 -14.66 -23.07
N ASN A 758 -29.76 -14.60 -21.79
CA ASN A 758 -30.99 -13.98 -21.34
C ASN A 758 -30.78 -12.48 -21.09
N VAL A 759 -31.65 -11.64 -21.59
CA VAL A 759 -31.50 -10.19 -21.58
C VAL A 759 -32.82 -9.49 -21.25
N SER A 760 -32.75 -8.27 -20.71
CA SER A 760 -33.84 -7.33 -20.50
C SER A 760 -33.45 -5.93 -20.98
N ASP A 761 -34.40 -4.98 -21.01
CA ASP A 761 -34.15 -3.60 -21.40
C ASP A 761 -33.15 -2.86 -20.49
N GLU A 762 -32.97 -3.35 -19.25
CA GLU A 762 -32.03 -2.82 -18.27
C GLU A 762 -30.59 -3.30 -18.51
N ASN A 763 -30.35 -4.07 -19.56
CA ASN A 763 -29.04 -4.63 -19.85
C ASN A 763 -28.37 -3.91 -21.02
N ASP A 764 -27.05 -3.82 -20.92
CA ASP A 764 -26.16 -3.55 -22.05
C ASP A 764 -25.45 -4.83 -22.47
N LEU A 765 -25.02 -4.87 -23.71
CA LEU A 765 -24.24 -5.97 -24.28
C LEU A 765 -22.79 -5.51 -24.51
N MET A 766 -21.87 -6.37 -24.14
CA MET A 766 -20.49 -6.30 -24.58
C MET A 766 -20.25 -7.40 -25.60
N ILE A 767 -20.01 -7.03 -26.85
CA ILE A 767 -19.70 -7.94 -27.94
C ILE A 767 -18.22 -7.77 -28.33
N ILE A 768 -17.49 -8.87 -28.44
CA ILE A 768 -16.05 -8.86 -28.66
C ILE A 768 -15.73 -9.80 -29.84
N ASN A 769 -14.90 -9.32 -30.74
CA ASN A 769 -14.42 -10.12 -31.88
C ASN A 769 -13.07 -10.79 -31.54
N LYS A 770 -12.62 -11.71 -32.39
CA LYS A 770 -11.35 -12.43 -32.24
C LYS A 770 -10.13 -11.51 -32.28
N SER A 771 -10.21 -10.36 -32.96
CA SER A 771 -9.15 -9.36 -32.98
C SER A 771 -9.11 -8.48 -31.70
N GLY A 772 -9.97 -8.71 -30.71
CA GLY A 772 -10.00 -8.00 -29.42
C GLY A 772 -10.70 -6.64 -29.44
N ILE A 773 -11.50 -6.35 -30.49
CA ILE A 773 -12.32 -5.13 -30.53
C ILE A 773 -13.62 -5.38 -29.79
N ALA A 774 -13.98 -4.54 -28.84
CA ALA A 774 -15.21 -4.61 -28.07
C ALA A 774 -16.13 -3.44 -28.40
N ILE A 775 -17.44 -3.73 -28.45
CA ILE A 775 -18.52 -2.75 -28.52
C ILE A 775 -19.47 -2.95 -27.35
N ARG A 776 -19.87 -1.84 -26.69
CA ARG A 776 -20.96 -1.84 -25.71
C ARG A 776 -22.20 -1.21 -26.36
N MET A 777 -23.34 -1.88 -26.28
CA MET A 777 -24.61 -1.39 -26.83
C MET A 777 -25.78 -1.72 -25.90
N SER A 778 -26.81 -0.86 -25.87
CA SER A 778 -28.02 -1.14 -25.12
C SER A 778 -28.89 -2.23 -25.77
N VAL A 779 -29.40 -3.16 -24.94
CA VAL A 779 -30.37 -4.18 -25.36
C VAL A 779 -31.68 -3.57 -25.81
N GLU A 780 -32.11 -2.48 -25.20
CA GLU A 780 -33.32 -1.71 -25.53
C GLU A 780 -33.37 -1.30 -27.01
N SER A 781 -32.18 -1.06 -27.61
CA SER A 781 -32.05 -0.74 -29.04
C SER A 781 -32.41 -1.90 -29.98
N LEU A 782 -32.56 -3.12 -29.46
CA LEU A 782 -32.82 -4.33 -30.21
C LEU A 782 -34.32 -4.69 -30.15
N ARG A 783 -34.97 -4.72 -31.34
CA ARG A 783 -36.35 -5.16 -31.44
C ARG A 783 -36.50 -6.65 -31.15
N VAL A 784 -37.56 -7.00 -30.44
CA VAL A 784 -37.97 -8.41 -30.27
C VAL A 784 -38.52 -8.95 -31.58
N VAL A 785 -37.95 -10.06 -32.04
CA VAL A 785 -38.34 -10.71 -33.32
C VAL A 785 -38.47 -12.23 -33.15
N GLY A 786 -39.30 -12.86 -33.94
CA GLY A 786 -39.56 -14.29 -33.84
C GLY A 786 -38.29 -15.18 -33.91
N ARG A 787 -38.27 -16.27 -33.14
CA ARG A 787 -37.12 -17.16 -32.94
C ARG A 787 -36.51 -17.79 -34.20
N ALA A 788 -37.26 -17.95 -35.29
CA ALA A 788 -36.81 -18.60 -36.53
C ALA A 788 -36.19 -17.66 -37.58
N THR A 789 -36.09 -16.34 -37.27
CA THR A 789 -35.54 -15.32 -38.19
C THR A 789 -34.00 -15.32 -38.20
N GLN A 790 -33.39 -14.65 -39.18
CA GLN A 790 -31.92 -14.49 -39.29
C GLN A 790 -31.32 -13.45 -38.37
N GLY A 791 -32.19 -12.56 -37.82
CA GLY A 791 -31.72 -11.44 -36.97
C GLY A 791 -31.25 -10.23 -37.77
N VAL A 792 -30.59 -9.28 -37.02
CA VAL A 792 -30.06 -8.03 -37.55
C VAL A 792 -28.56 -7.96 -37.30
N LYS A 793 -27.85 -7.13 -38.02
CA LYS A 793 -26.41 -6.93 -37.82
C LYS A 793 -26.17 -6.11 -36.57
N LEU A 794 -25.44 -6.65 -35.59
CA LEU A 794 -25.14 -6.02 -34.31
C LEU A 794 -23.83 -5.24 -34.36
N ILE A 795 -22.83 -5.78 -35.07
CA ILE A 795 -21.50 -5.17 -35.19
C ILE A 795 -21.02 -5.28 -36.63
N ASN A 796 -20.28 -4.26 -37.09
CA ASN A 796 -19.60 -4.29 -38.39
C ASN A 796 -18.22 -4.90 -38.22
N LEU A 797 -18.04 -6.14 -38.65
CA LEU A 797 -16.76 -6.82 -38.67
C LEU A 797 -15.95 -6.42 -39.88
N LYS A 798 -14.63 -6.28 -39.75
CA LYS A 798 -13.70 -5.95 -40.83
C LYS A 798 -13.02 -7.23 -41.31
N GLY A 799 -13.03 -7.46 -42.65
CA GLY A 799 -12.42 -8.67 -43.23
C GLY A 799 -13.12 -9.96 -42.78
N ASP A 800 -12.34 -10.99 -42.52
CA ASP A 800 -12.79 -12.31 -42.06
C ASP A 800 -12.89 -12.46 -40.53
N ASP A 801 -12.99 -11.33 -39.81
CA ASP A 801 -13.08 -11.35 -38.36
C ASP A 801 -14.43 -11.93 -37.90
N GLN A 802 -14.41 -12.59 -36.73
CA GLN A 802 -15.55 -13.29 -36.17
C GLN A 802 -15.80 -12.89 -34.73
N ILE A 803 -17.04 -13.06 -34.26
CA ILE A 803 -17.36 -12.85 -32.83
C ILE A 803 -16.67 -13.93 -31.99
N ALA A 804 -15.95 -13.48 -30.94
CA ALA A 804 -15.29 -14.33 -29.96
C ALA A 804 -16.13 -14.56 -28.72
N ALA A 805 -16.73 -13.49 -28.16
CA ALA A 805 -17.50 -13.56 -26.93
C ALA A 805 -18.62 -12.51 -26.88
N VAL A 806 -19.69 -12.83 -26.14
CA VAL A 806 -20.79 -11.91 -25.84
C VAL A 806 -21.09 -11.98 -24.34
N ALA A 807 -21.04 -10.84 -23.67
CA ALA A 807 -21.38 -10.72 -22.26
C ALA A 807 -22.51 -9.73 -22.03
N LYS A 808 -23.30 -10.00 -21.00
CA LYS A 808 -24.38 -9.13 -20.51
C LYS A 808 -23.82 -8.26 -19.37
N VAL A 809 -24.10 -6.96 -19.40
CA VAL A 809 -23.74 -6.00 -18.34
C VAL A 809 -25.00 -5.23 -17.93
N MET A 810 -25.05 -4.77 -16.69
CA MET A 810 -26.13 -3.90 -16.23
C MET A 810 -25.96 -2.49 -16.79
N LYS A 811 -27.07 -1.83 -17.10
CA LYS A 811 -27.10 -0.43 -17.51
C LYS A 811 -26.68 0.45 -16.32
N GLU A 812 -25.72 1.35 -16.49
CA GLU A 812 -25.41 2.38 -15.49
C GLU A 812 -26.46 3.47 -15.57
N GLU A 813 -27.05 3.84 -14.44
CA GLU A 813 -27.88 5.06 -14.35
C GLU A 813 -26.92 6.25 -14.51
N ASP A 814 -27.12 7.02 -15.60
CA ASP A 814 -26.46 8.31 -15.79
C ASP A 814 -26.94 9.25 -14.68
N THR A 815 -26.13 9.49 -13.66
CA THR A 815 -26.26 10.69 -12.82
C THR A 815 -25.96 11.89 -13.71
N ILE A 816 -27.03 12.47 -14.27
CA ILE A 816 -26.99 13.79 -14.89
C ILE A 816 -26.74 14.77 -13.74
N GLU A 817 -25.52 15.19 -13.54
CA GLU A 817 -25.22 16.47 -12.90
C GLU A 817 -25.68 17.56 -13.87
N GLU A 818 -26.84 18.11 -13.61
CA GLU A 818 -27.29 19.36 -14.19
C GLU A 818 -26.31 20.47 -13.76
N ASN A 819 -25.36 20.76 -14.59
CA ASN A 819 -24.66 22.05 -14.53
C ASN A 819 -25.58 23.12 -15.09
N GLU A 820 -26.39 23.72 -14.21
CA GLU A 820 -26.99 25.03 -14.45
C GLU A 820 -25.89 26.10 -14.46
N GLY A 821 -25.78 26.78 -15.57
CA GLY A 821 -25.51 28.19 -15.64
C GLY A 821 -24.08 28.67 -15.73
N ALA A 822 -23.63 28.94 -16.94
CA ALA A 822 -22.87 30.12 -17.23
C ALA A 822 -23.23 30.59 -18.63
N THR A 823 -24.07 31.61 -18.65
CA THR A 823 -24.42 32.46 -19.81
C THR A 823 -23.20 33.22 -20.32
N ASP A 824 -23.11 33.23 -21.63
CA ASP A 824 -22.60 34.27 -22.53
C ASP A 824 -21.81 35.46 -21.98
N ALA A 825 -20.66 35.66 -22.53
CA ALA A 825 -20.23 36.99 -23.03
C ALA A 825 -19.22 36.83 -24.16
N SER A 826 -19.70 37.29 -25.32
CA SER A 826 -19.00 37.46 -26.58
C SER A 826 -17.82 38.47 -26.47
N THR A 827 -16.95 38.32 -27.37
CA THR A 827 -16.31 39.24 -28.35
C THR A 827 -14.81 39.39 -28.27
N ASP A 828 -14.35 39.23 -29.49
CA ASP A 828 -13.31 39.96 -30.24
C ASP A 828 -11.83 39.69 -29.99
N GLY A 829 -11.35 39.17 -31.01
CA GLY A 829 -10.30 39.44 -31.97
C GLY A 829 -9.06 40.21 -31.52
N THR A 830 -7.92 39.67 -31.82
CA THR A 830 -6.96 40.19 -32.80
C THR A 830 -5.63 39.44 -32.70
N ASN A 831 -5.14 39.13 -33.87
CA ASN A 831 -3.79 38.67 -34.21
C ASN A 831 -2.66 39.54 -33.60
N ILE A 832 -1.46 38.95 -33.52
CA ILE A 832 -0.18 39.35 -34.08
C ILE A 832 0.99 38.92 -33.16
N GLU A 833 1.89 38.16 -33.80
CA GLU A 833 3.29 37.79 -33.58
C GLU A 833 3.62 36.70 -32.60
#